data_a2bb57f1225957867e2082bf374bf14b
#
_entry.id   a2bb57f1225957867e2082bf374bf14b
#
_cell.length_a   1.000
_cell.length_b   1.000
_cell.length_c   1.000
_cell.angle_alpha   90.00
_cell.angle_beta   90.00
_cell.angle_gamma   90.00
#
_symmetry.space_group_name_H-M   'P 1'
#
loop_
_entity.id
_entity.type
_entity.pdbx_description
1 polymer ?
#
loop_
_entity_poly.entity_id
_entity_poly.type
_entity_poly.pdbx_seq_one_letter_code
_entity_poly.pdbx_strand_id
1 'polypeptide(L)'
;MHLQRIGVKLRATLPAPVAASLLFLAQVLAASPQGENTVQAPPSVSVFDLSDVHLLEGPFRHAMEMDQAYILVLKPDRLLSRCREYAGLPPRDSTYGGWEKEALSSHFVGHYLSACALQYRGTADRRFLDRINYVVDQLAECQKANGNGYVTGIPDGKRVFAEVKAGKIRAKGFELNGVWSPWYTVHKIMAGLRDASLLAGNTKARDVLRGMADWAFETTKGLSDSLFQSMLDCEFGGMNEVLADVYTITGERKYLDLAEKFCHRVVMDPLARGEDRLEGLHGNTNIPKLIGAARLYEITGEPQFARMSRFFWETVTRNHSYAAGGHGEYEHFGAPRRLSDRLSEGTMETCNTYNMLKLPRFLFTRKPDVEYADFYERALYNHILASQNPDDGMVCYFVPMGSGTHKLFSTPFDDFTCCLGTGLENHARYGECIYFHDRDTLYVNLFIASEVNWRDIGMRVTQRTDFPSSEKTRLIFSCARPSTASVKIRHPFWAGPVRIELNGETVLTDSAAPGYAVIRREWKTGDTLDVTLPMSIRLEPVPDMITRAAVMYGPILLAGDLGPVAGTRAVPLLVTNGRSVGLWTKQVPGRPLTFETRGVGRPEEVTLTPFFMMHDRRYAVYWDCVTDREYQEHETEAKSELSRERSLQSRTVDSLLIGDAASERAHRFEGEMTTIGHYRGRTWRQATGTGWFSYEMSSRPGARLQLVVTYWGSESEKREFDIIVDGLTVATQSLSRNSPGEFFDATYLLPPDLTKGKGTLSVRFSPHRGAIAGRVFGSRLVTH
;
A
#
# COMPACT_ATOMS: atom_id res chain seq x y z
N MET A 1 -46.22 -26.01 39.44
CA MET A 1 -46.97 -27.32 39.49
C MET A 1 -46.11 -28.39 38.82
N HIS A 2 -45.62 -29.29 39.66
CA HIS A 2 -45.41 -30.75 39.51
C HIS A 2 -44.52 -31.23 38.34
N LEU A 3 -43.31 -31.70 38.58
CA LEU A 3 -42.85 -33.05 39.05
C LEU A 3 -43.07 -34.11 37.94
N GLN A 4 -42.13 -34.97 37.53
CA GLN A 4 -41.38 -35.92 38.37
C GLN A 4 -40.20 -36.57 37.61
N ARG A 5 -39.22 -36.96 38.34
CA ARG A 5 -38.08 -37.85 38.09
C ARG A 5 -38.49 -39.25 37.63
N ILE A 6 -37.66 -39.91 36.78
CA ILE A 6 -37.43 -41.36 36.89
C ILE A 6 -35.94 -41.62 36.66
N GLY A 7 -35.30 -42.21 37.67
CA GLY A 7 -33.96 -42.74 37.60
C GLY A 7 -33.97 -44.22 37.30
N VAL A 8 -32.99 -44.70 36.54
CA VAL A 8 -32.68 -46.13 36.44
C VAL A 8 -31.20 -46.32 36.72
N LYS A 9 -30.95 -47.04 37.84
CA LYS A 9 -29.66 -47.62 38.18
C LYS A 9 -29.49 -48.94 37.43
N LEU A 10 -28.38 -49.10 36.70
CA LEU A 10 -27.90 -50.44 36.30
C LEU A 10 -26.49 -50.64 36.91
N ARG A 11 -26.44 -51.61 37.84
CA ARG A 11 -25.17 -52.22 38.30
C ARG A 11 -24.79 -53.30 37.30
N ALA A 12 -23.52 -53.26 36.85
CA ALA A 12 -22.90 -54.46 36.23
C ALA A 12 -21.53 -54.63 36.88
N THR A 13 -21.38 -55.77 37.48
CA THR A 13 -20.20 -56.31 38.13
C THR A 13 -19.18 -56.80 37.11
N LEU A 14 -17.90 -56.43 37.27
CA LEU A 14 -16.75 -57.00 36.54
C LEU A 14 -15.97 -57.93 37.49
N PRO A 15 -15.50 -59.11 37.01
CA PRO A 15 -14.62 -59.96 37.77
C PRO A 15 -13.13 -59.51 37.58
N ALA A 16 -12.36 -59.49 38.62
CA ALA A 16 -10.90 -59.46 38.58
C ALA A 16 -10.36 -60.85 38.19
N PRO A 17 -9.19 -60.99 37.54
CA PRO A 17 -7.93 -60.32 37.90
C PRO A 17 -7.07 -59.89 36.71
N VAL A 18 -6.59 -58.65 36.66
CA VAL A 18 -5.37 -58.21 35.97
C VAL A 18 -4.80 -57.02 36.77
N ALA A 19 -4.19 -57.32 37.90
CA ALA A 19 -3.54 -56.33 38.72
C ALA A 19 -2.07 -56.73 38.98
N ALA A 20 -1.31 -57.05 37.91
CA ALA A 20 0.11 -57.45 38.07
C ALA A 20 1.04 -57.01 36.89
N SER A 21 0.65 -56.05 36.05
CA SER A 21 1.49 -55.56 34.95
C SER A 21 1.61 -54.04 34.79
N LEU A 22 1.24 -53.26 35.80
CA LEU A 22 1.29 -51.79 35.74
C LEU A 22 2.27 -51.15 36.74
N LEU A 23 3.22 -51.90 37.30
CA LEU A 23 4.20 -51.39 38.27
C LEU A 23 5.66 -51.41 37.77
N PHE A 24 5.90 -51.61 36.46
CA PHE A 24 7.25 -51.60 35.85
C PHE A 24 7.45 -50.56 34.74
N LEU A 25 6.54 -49.58 34.58
CA LEU A 25 6.66 -48.50 33.55
C LEU A 25 6.72 -47.08 34.16
N ALA A 26 7.07 -46.93 35.41
CA ALA A 26 7.10 -45.62 36.08
C ALA A 26 8.51 -45.17 36.52
N GLN A 27 9.58 -45.70 35.93
CA GLN A 27 10.96 -45.31 36.32
C GLN A 27 11.93 -45.09 35.16
N VAL A 28 11.44 -44.73 33.92
CA VAL A 28 12.30 -44.23 32.86
C VAL A 28 11.60 -43.07 32.16
N LEU A 29 11.49 -41.93 32.82
CA LEU A 29 11.16 -40.64 32.17
C LEU A 29 11.59 -39.48 33.08
N ALA A 30 12.88 -39.40 33.33
CA ALA A 30 13.54 -38.19 33.77
C ALA A 30 14.76 -37.97 32.84
N ALA A 31 14.50 -37.82 31.54
CA ALA A 31 15.45 -37.24 30.59
C ALA A 31 14.90 -35.84 30.27
N SER A 32 15.73 -34.82 30.55
CA SER A 32 15.49 -33.43 30.19
C SER A 32 15.07 -33.34 28.73
N PRO A 33 14.12 -32.45 28.34
CA PRO A 33 13.81 -32.22 26.95
C PRO A 33 14.98 -31.46 26.34
N GLN A 34 15.88 -32.17 25.65
CA GLN A 34 16.64 -31.57 24.56
C GLN A 34 15.59 -31.12 23.54
N GLY A 35 15.64 -29.83 23.16
CA GLY A 35 14.69 -29.24 22.23
C GLY A 35 14.51 -30.11 20.99
N GLU A 36 13.35 -30.70 20.84
CA GLU A 36 12.89 -31.21 19.57
C GLU A 36 12.88 -30.04 18.59
N ASN A 37 13.78 -30.09 17.61
CA ASN A 37 13.61 -29.33 16.38
C ASN A 37 12.30 -29.83 15.77
N THR A 38 11.20 -29.13 16.07
CA THR A 38 9.94 -29.33 15.36
C THR A 38 10.19 -28.89 13.93
N VAL A 39 10.60 -29.84 13.09
CA VAL A 39 10.65 -29.62 11.63
C VAL A 39 9.21 -29.28 11.23
N GLN A 40 8.99 -28.03 10.93
CA GLN A 40 7.70 -27.57 10.44
C GLN A 40 7.34 -28.38 9.18
N ALA A 41 6.05 -28.73 9.05
CA ALA A 41 5.56 -29.35 7.84
C ALA A 41 5.95 -28.47 6.63
N PRO A 42 6.52 -29.03 5.57
CA PRO A 42 6.85 -28.25 4.38
C PRO A 42 5.62 -27.50 3.87
N PRO A 43 5.80 -26.39 3.15
CA PRO A 43 4.68 -25.68 2.54
C PRO A 43 3.85 -26.64 1.69
N SER A 44 2.52 -26.47 1.68
CA SER A 44 1.63 -27.34 0.90
C SER A 44 1.83 -27.15 -0.60
N VAL A 45 2.26 -25.94 -1.00
CA VAL A 45 2.56 -25.52 -2.38
C VAL A 45 3.79 -24.66 -2.40
N SER A 46 4.50 -24.63 -3.52
CA SER A 46 5.67 -23.81 -3.77
C SER A 46 5.40 -22.80 -4.89
N VAL A 47 6.08 -21.66 -4.85
CA VAL A 47 6.19 -20.74 -6.00
C VAL A 47 7.23 -21.26 -6.97
N PHE A 48 7.06 -21.00 -8.26
CA PHE A 48 8.12 -21.19 -9.23
C PHE A 48 9.22 -20.16 -9.04
N ASP A 49 10.45 -20.55 -9.31
CA ASP A 49 11.55 -19.60 -9.40
C ASP A 49 11.30 -18.63 -10.58
N LEU A 50 11.66 -17.35 -10.42
CA LEU A 50 11.52 -16.36 -11.49
C LEU A 50 12.26 -16.77 -12.78
N SER A 51 13.36 -17.52 -12.68
CA SER A 51 14.08 -18.04 -13.86
C SER A 51 13.31 -19.12 -14.61
N ASP A 52 12.24 -19.63 -14.05
CA ASP A 52 11.37 -20.62 -14.68
C ASP A 52 10.10 -20.03 -15.28
N VAL A 53 9.82 -18.73 -15.03
CA VAL A 53 8.62 -18.05 -15.53
C VAL A 53 9.00 -16.86 -16.39
N HIS A 54 8.66 -16.92 -17.69
CA HIS A 54 8.99 -15.89 -18.67
C HIS A 54 7.72 -15.20 -19.18
N LEU A 55 7.67 -13.88 -19.09
CA LEU A 55 6.57 -13.11 -19.66
C LEU A 55 6.64 -13.11 -21.19
N LEU A 56 5.49 -13.31 -21.82
CA LEU A 56 5.30 -13.13 -23.25
C LEU A 56 4.75 -11.73 -23.53
N GLU A 57 4.57 -11.39 -24.83
CA GLU A 57 4.05 -10.09 -25.25
C GLU A 57 2.73 -9.76 -24.56
N GLY A 58 2.63 -8.52 -24.07
CA GLY A 58 1.49 -8.02 -23.33
C GLY A 58 1.84 -6.86 -22.39
N PRO A 59 0.86 -6.28 -21.70
CA PRO A 59 1.06 -5.07 -20.88
C PRO A 59 2.09 -5.26 -19.75
N PHE A 60 2.16 -6.41 -19.13
CA PHE A 60 3.10 -6.69 -18.04
C PHE A 60 4.54 -6.82 -18.53
N ARG A 61 4.75 -7.43 -19.69
CA ARG A 61 6.08 -7.46 -20.30
C ARG A 61 6.54 -6.07 -20.70
N HIS A 62 5.68 -5.27 -21.33
CA HIS A 62 5.99 -3.90 -21.67
C HIS A 62 6.36 -3.07 -20.43
N ALA A 63 5.57 -3.17 -19.36
CA ALA A 63 5.85 -2.47 -18.11
C ALA A 63 7.19 -2.89 -17.48
N MET A 64 7.54 -4.17 -17.54
CA MET A 64 8.83 -4.68 -17.09
C MET A 64 9.98 -4.13 -17.96
N GLU A 65 9.81 -4.05 -19.28
CA GLU A 65 10.82 -3.52 -20.20
C GLU A 65 11.07 -2.01 -19.98
N MET A 66 10.02 -1.23 -19.68
CA MET A 66 10.14 0.18 -19.31
C MET A 66 10.93 0.36 -18.00
N ASP A 67 10.63 -0.46 -16.99
CA ASP A 67 11.38 -0.50 -15.75
C ASP A 67 12.85 -0.87 -15.94
N GLN A 68 13.15 -1.89 -16.76
CA GLN A 68 14.51 -2.26 -17.12
C GLN A 68 15.29 -1.10 -17.75
N ALA A 69 14.65 -0.38 -18.67
CA ALA A 69 15.25 0.77 -19.33
C ALA A 69 15.62 1.85 -18.29
N TYR A 70 14.70 2.15 -17.36
CA TYR A 70 14.96 3.15 -16.31
C TYR A 70 16.07 2.69 -15.33
N ILE A 71 16.02 1.45 -14.82
CA ILE A 71 17.08 0.90 -13.94
C ILE A 71 18.47 1.04 -14.59
N LEU A 72 18.58 0.79 -15.90
CA LEU A 72 19.86 0.86 -16.63
C LEU A 72 20.35 2.29 -16.89
N VAL A 73 19.48 3.29 -16.89
CA VAL A 73 19.84 4.71 -16.99
C VAL A 73 20.43 5.22 -15.66
N LEU A 74 20.02 4.67 -14.53
CA LEU A 74 20.54 5.07 -13.22
C LEU A 74 22.03 4.75 -13.08
N LYS A 75 22.78 5.72 -12.56
CA LYS A 75 24.22 5.62 -12.29
C LYS A 75 24.46 5.15 -10.86
N PRO A 76 25.04 3.96 -10.63
CA PRO A 76 25.31 3.46 -9.28
C PRO A 76 26.15 4.38 -8.43
N ASP A 77 27.14 5.08 -9.00
CA ASP A 77 28.00 5.99 -8.25
C ASP A 77 27.24 7.16 -7.63
N ARG A 78 26.18 7.63 -8.26
CA ARG A 78 25.29 8.65 -7.70
C ARG A 78 24.48 8.13 -6.53
N LEU A 79 23.98 6.90 -6.58
CA LEU A 79 23.27 6.23 -5.48
C LEU A 79 24.19 5.94 -4.30
N LEU A 80 25.44 5.56 -4.58
CA LEU A 80 26.47 5.22 -3.59
C LEU A 80 27.19 6.44 -2.97
N SER A 81 26.95 7.64 -3.50
CA SER A 81 27.66 8.87 -3.13
C SER A 81 27.69 9.07 -1.61
N ARG A 82 26.53 9.02 -0.95
CA ARG A 82 26.41 9.20 0.49
C ARG A 82 26.98 8.02 1.30
N CYS A 83 26.88 6.79 0.80
CA CYS A 83 27.51 5.64 1.47
C CYS A 83 29.02 5.80 1.55
N ARG A 84 29.66 6.27 0.47
CA ARG A 84 31.09 6.53 0.43
C ARG A 84 31.48 7.71 1.34
N GLU A 85 30.74 8.81 1.24
CA GLU A 85 30.97 10.02 2.06
C GLU A 85 30.95 9.69 3.57
N TYR A 86 29.91 9.01 4.05
CA TYR A 86 29.79 8.66 5.48
C TYR A 86 30.67 7.49 5.92
N ALA A 87 31.25 6.76 4.97
CA ALA A 87 32.34 5.81 5.24
C ALA A 87 33.74 6.50 5.32
N GLY A 88 33.82 7.82 5.04
CA GLY A 88 35.07 8.55 4.97
C GLY A 88 35.84 8.32 3.67
N LEU A 89 35.20 7.84 2.63
CA LEU A 89 35.75 7.63 1.30
C LEU A 89 35.28 8.75 0.34
N PRO A 90 36.12 9.17 -0.62
CA PRO A 90 35.70 10.18 -1.59
C PRO A 90 34.51 9.66 -2.42
N PRO A 91 33.40 10.42 -2.55
CA PRO A 91 32.34 10.13 -3.51
C PRO A 91 32.90 10.11 -4.93
N ARG A 92 32.33 9.27 -5.81
CA ARG A 92 32.76 9.15 -7.22
C ARG A 92 31.91 10.00 -8.16
N ASP A 93 30.69 10.34 -7.73
CA ASP A 93 29.76 11.23 -8.42
C ASP A 93 28.90 11.98 -7.38
N SER A 94 28.19 13.01 -7.79
CA SER A 94 27.21 13.74 -6.96
C SER A 94 25.97 12.88 -6.72
N THR A 95 25.34 12.99 -5.55
CA THR A 95 24.10 12.29 -5.23
C THR A 95 22.95 12.72 -6.15
N TYR A 96 21.92 11.89 -6.26
CA TYR A 96 20.65 12.24 -6.89
C TYR A 96 19.88 13.28 -6.06
N GLY A 97 18.81 13.84 -6.64
CA GLY A 97 17.89 14.77 -5.97
C GLY A 97 16.95 14.09 -4.98
N GLY A 98 15.91 14.83 -4.57
CA GLY A 98 14.87 14.34 -3.68
C GLY A 98 15.38 13.71 -2.38
N TRP A 99 14.79 12.61 -1.98
CA TRP A 99 15.11 11.97 -0.70
C TRP A 99 16.54 11.42 -0.60
N GLU A 100 17.20 11.13 -1.73
CA GLU A 100 18.62 10.73 -1.72
C GLU A 100 19.56 11.88 -1.33
N LYS A 101 19.15 13.13 -1.55
CA LYS A 101 19.89 14.33 -1.11
C LYS A 101 19.58 14.69 0.35
N GLU A 102 18.46 14.21 0.88
CA GLU A 102 17.95 14.51 2.21
C GLU A 102 18.31 13.41 3.24
N ALA A 103 17.55 13.32 4.32
CA ALA A 103 17.84 12.45 5.45
C ALA A 103 17.60 10.94 5.23
N LEU A 104 16.85 10.54 4.18
CA LEU A 104 16.66 9.13 3.80
C LEU A 104 17.69 8.62 2.79
N SER A 105 18.80 9.32 2.60
CA SER A 105 19.87 8.93 1.67
C SER A 105 20.25 7.45 1.79
N SER A 106 20.52 6.84 0.66
CA SER A 106 20.93 5.44 0.45
C SER A 106 19.84 4.36 0.67
N HIS A 107 18.60 4.71 1.01
CA HIS A 107 17.53 3.71 1.00
C HIS A 107 17.32 3.16 -0.41
N PHE A 108 17.47 4.01 -1.42
CA PHE A 108 17.29 3.63 -2.82
C PHE A 108 18.36 2.66 -3.33
N VAL A 109 19.57 2.64 -2.74
CA VAL A 109 20.59 1.61 -3.05
C VAL A 109 20.03 0.20 -2.81
N GLY A 110 19.28 0.01 -1.72
CA GLY A 110 18.64 -1.26 -1.40
C GLY A 110 17.58 -1.66 -2.43
N HIS A 111 16.68 -0.76 -2.77
CA HIS A 111 15.67 -0.96 -3.83
C HIS A 111 16.32 -1.27 -5.18
N TYR A 112 17.34 -0.52 -5.55
CA TYR A 112 18.08 -0.73 -6.80
C TYR A 112 18.72 -2.13 -6.87
N LEU A 113 19.36 -2.58 -5.77
CA LEU A 113 19.92 -3.94 -5.71
C LEU A 113 18.85 -5.01 -5.82
N SER A 114 17.73 -4.87 -5.09
CA SER A 114 16.59 -5.80 -5.18
C SER A 114 16.04 -5.86 -6.60
N ALA A 115 15.80 -4.70 -7.23
CA ALA A 115 15.29 -4.62 -8.59
C ALA A 115 16.26 -5.28 -9.60
N CYS A 116 17.55 -4.95 -9.54
CA CYS A 116 18.57 -5.59 -10.39
C CYS A 116 18.62 -7.12 -10.20
N ALA A 117 18.51 -7.60 -8.95
CA ALA A 117 18.52 -9.02 -8.64
C ALA A 117 17.30 -9.75 -9.21
N LEU A 118 16.12 -9.15 -9.08
CA LEU A 118 14.85 -9.64 -9.63
C LEU A 118 14.90 -9.68 -11.17
N GLN A 119 15.33 -8.57 -11.80
CA GLN A 119 15.47 -8.49 -13.26
C GLN A 119 16.48 -9.53 -13.78
N TYR A 120 17.62 -9.67 -13.13
CA TYR A 120 18.60 -10.70 -13.49
C TYR A 120 18.02 -12.11 -13.35
N ARG A 121 17.31 -12.40 -12.24
CA ARG A 121 16.72 -13.73 -12.00
C ARG A 121 15.64 -14.07 -13.02
N GLY A 122 14.80 -13.10 -13.42
CA GLY A 122 13.72 -13.31 -14.39
C GLY A 122 14.15 -13.35 -15.85
N THR A 123 15.27 -12.67 -16.21
CA THR A 123 15.67 -12.47 -17.61
C THR A 123 17.03 -13.04 -17.97
N ALA A 124 17.87 -13.36 -17.00
CA ALA A 124 19.29 -13.69 -17.16
C ALA A 124 20.13 -12.60 -17.87
N ASP A 125 19.65 -11.36 -17.93
CA ASP A 125 20.37 -10.25 -18.54
C ASP A 125 21.58 -9.85 -17.67
N ARG A 126 22.78 -10.06 -18.21
CA ARG A 126 24.04 -9.83 -17.50
C ARG A 126 24.30 -8.37 -17.14
N ARG A 127 23.66 -7.41 -17.82
CA ARG A 127 23.79 -6.00 -17.47
C ARG A 127 23.36 -5.72 -16.02
N PHE A 128 22.32 -6.41 -15.54
CA PHE A 128 21.89 -6.32 -14.14
C PHE A 128 22.86 -7.01 -13.19
N LEU A 129 23.42 -8.16 -13.57
CA LEU A 129 24.45 -8.84 -12.77
C LEU A 129 25.70 -7.96 -12.59
N ASP A 130 26.13 -7.26 -13.65
CA ASP A 130 27.27 -6.36 -13.59
C ASP A 130 27.00 -5.19 -12.63
N ARG A 131 25.76 -4.64 -12.63
CA ARG A 131 25.32 -3.61 -11.69
C ARG A 131 25.33 -4.12 -10.25
N ILE A 132 24.81 -5.33 -10.00
CA ILE A 132 24.81 -5.96 -8.67
C ILE A 132 26.25 -6.10 -8.16
N ASN A 133 27.13 -6.69 -8.96
CA ASN A 133 28.53 -6.92 -8.57
C ASN A 133 29.21 -5.59 -8.22
N TYR A 134 29.04 -4.57 -9.06
CA TYR A 134 29.61 -3.25 -8.83
C TYR A 134 29.12 -2.61 -7.52
N VAL A 135 27.81 -2.56 -7.32
CA VAL A 135 27.23 -1.95 -6.11
C VAL A 135 27.65 -2.69 -4.85
N VAL A 136 27.65 -4.03 -4.88
CA VAL A 136 28.08 -4.86 -3.75
C VAL A 136 29.56 -4.64 -3.44
N ASP A 137 30.41 -4.52 -4.45
CA ASP A 137 31.85 -4.21 -4.25
C ASP A 137 32.05 -2.87 -3.56
N GLN A 138 31.28 -1.83 -3.95
CA GLN A 138 31.35 -0.53 -3.34
C GLN A 138 30.82 -0.52 -1.90
N LEU A 139 29.71 -1.23 -1.62
CA LEU A 139 29.18 -1.36 -0.25
C LEU A 139 30.18 -2.12 0.65
N ALA A 140 30.87 -3.15 0.14
CA ALA A 140 31.91 -3.87 0.86
C ALA A 140 33.11 -2.97 1.19
N GLU A 141 33.54 -2.11 0.24
CA GLU A 141 34.58 -1.10 0.48
C GLU A 141 34.18 -0.12 1.59
N CYS A 142 32.93 0.39 1.55
CA CYS A 142 32.40 1.28 2.58
C CYS A 142 32.30 0.60 3.95
N GLN A 143 31.81 -0.64 4.00
CA GLN A 143 31.72 -1.43 5.23
C GLN A 143 33.11 -1.67 5.86
N LYS A 144 34.08 -2.01 5.03
CA LYS A 144 35.48 -2.18 5.46
C LYS A 144 36.06 -0.88 6.03
N ALA A 145 35.80 0.27 5.39
CA ALA A 145 36.26 1.56 5.85
C ALA A 145 35.62 1.95 7.20
N ASN A 146 34.34 1.61 7.43
CA ASN A 146 33.69 1.80 8.73
C ASN A 146 34.22 0.87 9.83
N GLY A 147 34.71 -0.31 9.51
CA GLY A 147 35.40 -1.23 10.41
C GLY A 147 34.55 -1.97 11.43
N ASN A 148 33.23 -1.78 11.43
CA ASN A 148 32.30 -2.33 12.44
C ASN A 148 31.08 -3.05 11.87
N GLY A 149 31.06 -3.33 10.57
CA GLY A 149 29.94 -3.97 9.89
C GLY A 149 28.86 -3.02 9.38
N TYR A 150 28.82 -1.76 9.82
CA TYR A 150 27.84 -0.76 9.38
C TYR A 150 28.13 -0.25 7.97
N VAL A 151 27.09 -0.11 7.16
CA VAL A 151 27.16 0.59 5.87
C VAL A 151 25.81 1.21 5.53
N THR A 152 25.77 2.54 5.53
CA THR A 152 24.62 3.34 5.03
C THR A 152 25.12 4.74 4.64
N GLY A 153 24.27 5.48 3.94
CA GLY A 153 24.46 6.90 3.66
C GLY A 153 23.59 7.82 4.53
N ILE A 154 23.20 7.39 5.72
CA ILE A 154 22.34 8.15 6.62
C ILE A 154 23.13 9.32 7.24
N PRO A 155 22.66 10.58 7.08
CA PRO A 155 23.22 11.70 7.83
C PRO A 155 23.16 11.44 9.33
N ASP A 156 24.27 11.70 10.05
CA ASP A 156 24.38 11.44 11.49
C ASP A 156 24.11 9.98 11.95
N GLY A 157 24.03 9.03 11.03
CA GLY A 157 23.68 7.64 11.35
C GLY A 157 24.59 7.03 12.42
N LYS A 158 25.92 7.29 12.36
CA LYS A 158 26.87 6.78 13.36
C LYS A 158 26.57 7.32 14.78
N ARG A 159 26.20 8.60 14.90
CA ARG A 159 25.79 9.21 16.18
C ARG A 159 24.51 8.56 16.71
N VAL A 160 23.49 8.50 15.88
CA VAL A 160 22.17 7.93 16.26
C VAL A 160 22.33 6.51 16.78
N PHE A 161 23.03 5.64 16.07
CA PHE A 161 23.20 4.26 16.48
C PHE A 161 24.16 4.09 17.68
N ALA A 162 25.09 5.02 17.90
CA ALA A 162 25.85 5.06 19.15
C ALA A 162 24.97 5.44 20.35
N GLU A 163 24.04 6.38 20.18
CA GLU A 163 23.03 6.73 21.19
C GLU A 163 22.08 5.55 21.47
N VAL A 164 21.61 4.85 20.44
CA VAL A 164 20.79 3.62 20.58
C VAL A 164 21.55 2.58 21.40
N LYS A 165 22.81 2.29 21.06
CA LYS A 165 23.66 1.34 21.80
C LYS A 165 23.85 1.72 23.26
N ALA A 166 23.85 3.01 23.56
CA ALA A 166 23.93 3.55 24.92
C ALA A 166 22.56 3.57 25.66
N GLY A 167 21.49 3.05 25.06
CA GLY A 167 20.15 3.05 25.64
C GLY A 167 19.45 4.41 25.62
N LYS A 168 19.95 5.37 24.87
CA LYS A 168 19.34 6.70 24.72
C LYS A 168 18.37 6.66 23.54
N ILE A 169 17.09 6.43 23.80
CA ILE A 169 16.05 6.26 22.80
C ILE A 169 15.06 7.42 22.86
N ARG A 170 14.89 8.11 21.74
CA ARG A 170 13.84 9.10 21.49
C ARG A 170 13.26 8.78 20.11
N ALA A 171 12.14 8.06 20.09
CA ALA A 171 11.49 7.61 18.86
C ALA A 171 10.05 8.10 18.79
N LYS A 172 9.62 8.57 17.62
CA LYS A 172 8.22 8.93 17.34
C LYS A 172 7.99 8.96 15.83
N GLY A 173 7.06 8.13 15.35
CA GLY A 173 6.65 8.13 13.93
C GLY A 173 7.82 7.85 12.99
N PHE A 174 8.35 8.88 12.35
CA PHE A 174 9.46 8.76 11.40
C PHE A 174 10.81 9.23 11.97
N GLU A 175 10.89 9.55 13.24
CA GLU A 175 12.10 10.08 13.85
C GLU A 175 12.65 9.17 14.93
N LEU A 176 13.96 8.88 14.86
CA LEU A 176 14.75 8.25 15.91
C LEU A 176 15.96 9.13 16.21
N ASN A 177 16.00 9.67 17.43
CA ASN A 177 17.09 10.54 17.92
C ASN A 177 17.41 11.72 16.98
N GLY A 178 16.37 12.33 16.35
CA GLY A 178 16.48 13.46 15.45
C GLY A 178 16.86 13.11 14.01
N VAL A 179 16.80 11.84 13.64
CA VAL A 179 17.08 11.39 12.26
C VAL A 179 15.87 10.62 11.69
N TRP A 180 15.55 10.88 10.45
CA TRP A 180 14.42 10.29 9.75
C TRP A 180 14.65 8.81 9.46
N SER A 181 13.83 7.94 10.06
CA SER A 181 13.67 6.49 9.83
C SER A 181 14.98 5.72 9.57
N PRO A 182 16.00 5.81 10.46
CA PRO A 182 17.32 5.24 10.16
C PRO A 182 17.29 3.70 10.05
N TRP A 183 16.45 2.98 10.81
CA TRP A 183 16.30 1.53 10.66
C TRP A 183 15.63 1.13 9.34
N TYR A 184 14.76 1.97 8.80
CA TYR A 184 14.19 1.76 7.47
C TYR A 184 15.28 1.73 6.38
N THR A 185 16.20 2.72 6.39
CA THR A 185 17.32 2.75 5.44
C THR A 185 18.25 1.55 5.61
N VAL A 186 18.57 1.15 6.85
CA VAL A 186 19.32 -0.09 7.13
C VAL A 186 18.61 -1.30 6.55
N HIS A 187 17.30 -1.43 6.78
CA HIS A 187 16.50 -2.52 6.24
C HIS A 187 16.59 -2.58 4.70
N LYS A 188 16.45 -1.45 4.01
CA LYS A 188 16.47 -1.43 2.54
C LYS A 188 17.80 -1.95 1.98
N ILE A 189 18.93 -1.50 2.52
CA ILE A 189 20.25 -2.01 2.10
C ILE A 189 20.39 -3.50 2.41
N MET A 190 19.97 -3.96 3.59
CA MET A 190 20.02 -5.37 3.95
C MET A 190 19.13 -6.23 3.03
N ALA A 191 17.92 -5.75 2.67
CA ALA A 191 17.03 -6.44 1.74
C ALA A 191 17.66 -6.56 0.34
N GLY A 192 18.25 -5.46 -0.18
CA GLY A 192 18.96 -5.49 -1.46
C GLY A 192 20.16 -6.45 -1.47
N LEU A 193 20.94 -6.50 -0.40
CA LEU A 193 22.04 -7.44 -0.24
C LEU A 193 21.54 -8.90 -0.13
N ARG A 194 20.43 -9.14 0.59
CA ARG A 194 19.76 -10.45 0.64
C ARG A 194 19.38 -10.91 -0.78
N ASP A 195 18.71 -10.05 -1.54
CA ASP A 195 18.25 -10.39 -2.89
C ASP A 195 19.44 -10.61 -3.85
N ALA A 196 20.47 -9.79 -3.78
CA ALA A 196 21.72 -10.01 -4.53
C ALA A 196 22.39 -11.34 -4.18
N SER A 197 22.35 -11.75 -2.91
CA SER A 197 22.86 -13.06 -2.47
C SER A 197 22.00 -14.23 -2.96
N LEU A 198 20.69 -14.17 -2.78
CA LEU A 198 19.78 -15.28 -3.04
C LEU A 198 19.42 -15.43 -4.52
N LEU A 199 19.17 -14.32 -5.23
CA LEU A 199 18.69 -14.34 -6.61
C LEU A 199 19.81 -14.28 -7.63
N ALA A 200 20.92 -13.58 -7.31
CA ALA A 200 22.07 -13.46 -8.20
C ALA A 200 23.28 -14.31 -7.77
N GLY A 201 23.19 -15.03 -6.64
CA GLY A 201 24.26 -15.88 -6.14
C GLY A 201 25.52 -15.13 -5.69
N ASN A 202 25.44 -13.83 -5.40
CA ASN A 202 26.57 -13.00 -5.02
C ASN A 202 27.01 -13.31 -3.57
N THR A 203 28.15 -14.02 -3.42
CA THR A 203 28.68 -14.42 -2.10
C THR A 203 29.17 -13.23 -1.29
N LYS A 204 29.73 -12.20 -1.94
CA LYS A 204 30.18 -10.98 -1.25
C LYS A 204 29.00 -10.21 -0.65
N ALA A 205 27.84 -10.17 -1.33
CA ALA A 205 26.63 -9.60 -0.77
C ALA A 205 26.22 -10.32 0.53
N ARG A 206 26.36 -11.64 0.60
CA ARG A 206 26.13 -12.42 1.82
C ARG A 206 27.05 -11.97 2.96
N ASP A 207 28.33 -11.77 2.66
CA ASP A 207 29.32 -11.38 3.68
C ASP A 207 29.02 -9.97 4.21
N VAL A 208 28.70 -9.01 3.31
CA VAL A 208 28.31 -7.65 3.69
C VAL A 208 27.00 -7.65 4.51
N LEU A 209 26.00 -8.43 4.07
CA LEU A 209 24.73 -8.59 4.79
C LEU A 209 24.94 -9.16 6.20
N ARG A 210 25.77 -10.19 6.35
CA ARG A 210 26.12 -10.77 7.65
C ARG A 210 26.80 -9.72 8.54
N GLY A 211 27.73 -8.96 8.01
CA GLY A 211 28.39 -7.86 8.74
C GLY A 211 27.41 -6.82 9.24
N MET A 212 26.41 -6.44 8.42
CA MET A 212 25.34 -5.53 8.87
C MET A 212 24.44 -6.14 9.95
N ALA A 213 24.11 -7.43 9.85
CA ALA A 213 23.31 -8.14 10.85
C ALA A 213 24.07 -8.28 12.18
N ASP A 214 25.37 -8.57 12.16
CA ASP A 214 26.24 -8.58 13.34
C ASP A 214 26.28 -7.19 14.01
N TRP A 215 26.44 -6.13 13.20
CA TRP A 215 26.41 -4.76 13.69
C TRP A 215 25.04 -4.41 14.32
N ALA A 216 23.94 -4.80 13.70
CA ALA A 216 22.60 -4.56 14.26
C ALA A 216 22.42 -5.28 15.60
N PHE A 217 22.86 -6.54 15.71
CA PHE A 217 22.87 -7.30 16.95
C PHE A 217 23.71 -6.60 18.04
N GLU A 218 24.95 -6.23 17.72
CA GLU A 218 25.87 -5.56 18.67
C GLU A 218 25.35 -4.18 19.11
N THR A 219 24.59 -3.50 18.24
CA THR A 219 24.00 -2.19 18.53
C THR A 219 22.83 -2.32 19.51
N THR A 220 22.07 -3.41 19.45
CA THR A 220 20.80 -3.54 20.18
C THR A 220 20.83 -4.55 21.32
N LYS A 221 21.82 -5.44 21.44
CA LYS A 221 21.89 -6.52 22.43
C LYS A 221 21.81 -6.05 23.91
N GLY A 222 22.23 -4.83 24.19
CA GLY A 222 22.20 -4.23 25.54
C GLY A 222 20.89 -3.55 25.93
N LEU A 223 19.93 -3.44 24.99
CA LEU A 223 18.65 -2.80 25.25
C LEU A 223 17.73 -3.72 26.04
N SER A 224 17.07 -3.16 27.07
CA SER A 224 15.92 -3.81 27.68
C SER A 224 14.76 -3.95 26.68
N ASP A 225 13.85 -4.89 26.93
CA ASP A 225 12.67 -5.07 26.07
C ASP A 225 11.85 -3.78 25.93
N SER A 226 11.68 -3.02 27.01
CA SER A 226 10.96 -1.75 27.00
C SER A 226 11.64 -0.72 26.09
N LEU A 227 12.97 -0.54 26.19
CA LEU A 227 13.71 0.38 25.33
C LEU A 227 13.69 -0.07 23.87
N PHE A 228 13.79 -1.39 23.64
CA PHE A 228 13.71 -1.93 22.30
C PHE A 228 12.34 -1.63 21.67
N GLN A 229 11.25 -1.91 22.38
CA GLN A 229 9.89 -1.62 21.89
C GLN A 229 9.66 -0.11 21.66
N SER A 230 10.17 0.76 22.56
CA SER A 230 10.11 2.21 22.35
C SER A 230 10.89 2.66 21.10
N MET A 231 12.00 2.00 20.75
CA MET A 231 12.73 2.26 19.50
C MET A 231 11.88 1.95 18.26
N LEU A 232 11.00 0.93 18.34
CA LEU A 232 10.13 0.51 17.25
C LEU A 232 8.95 1.46 16.99
N ASP A 233 8.73 2.49 17.83
CA ASP A 233 7.78 3.56 17.55
C ASP A 233 8.21 4.41 16.32
N CYS A 234 9.50 4.39 15.98
CA CYS A 234 9.99 4.89 14.71
C CYS A 234 9.94 3.81 13.63
N GLU A 235 9.61 4.18 12.40
CA GLU A 235 9.60 3.29 11.25
C GLU A 235 10.93 2.52 11.09
N PHE A 236 10.82 1.20 10.88
CA PHE A 236 12.00 0.32 10.75
C PHE A 236 11.92 -0.65 9.55
N GLY A 237 10.94 -0.47 8.65
CA GLY A 237 10.74 -1.34 7.50
C GLY A 237 10.47 -2.80 7.91
N GLY A 238 11.01 -3.74 7.15
CA GLY A 238 10.92 -5.20 7.38
C GLY A 238 12.15 -5.78 8.07
N MET A 239 12.68 -5.13 9.13
CA MET A 239 13.85 -5.65 9.85
C MET A 239 13.63 -7.06 10.40
N ASN A 240 12.41 -7.39 10.84
CA ASN A 240 12.04 -8.73 11.28
C ASN A 240 12.07 -9.75 10.15
N GLU A 241 11.66 -9.37 8.91
CA GLU A 241 11.75 -10.23 7.73
C GLU A 241 13.20 -10.50 7.35
N VAL A 242 14.00 -9.45 7.13
CA VAL A 242 15.36 -9.59 6.62
C VAL A 242 16.29 -10.30 7.61
N LEU A 243 16.13 -10.09 8.92
CA LEU A 243 16.92 -10.79 9.94
C LEU A 243 16.54 -12.28 10.03
N ALA A 244 15.26 -12.61 9.84
CA ALA A 244 14.80 -14.00 9.72
C ALA A 244 15.43 -14.68 8.48
N ASP A 245 15.56 -13.95 7.37
CA ASP A 245 16.28 -14.45 6.19
C ASP A 245 17.77 -14.61 6.46
N VAL A 246 18.41 -13.69 7.18
CA VAL A 246 19.82 -13.86 7.58
C VAL A 246 20.01 -15.13 8.42
N TYR A 247 19.07 -15.45 9.32
CA TYR A 247 19.08 -16.72 10.04
C TYR A 247 19.05 -17.92 9.08
N THR A 248 18.17 -17.92 8.08
CA THR A 248 18.10 -19.03 7.12
C THR A 248 19.35 -19.17 6.25
N ILE A 249 20.04 -18.07 5.98
CA ILE A 249 21.28 -18.03 5.20
C ILE A 249 22.49 -18.53 6.02
N THR A 250 22.52 -18.21 7.33
CA THR A 250 23.71 -18.44 8.18
C THR A 250 23.58 -19.57 9.17
N GLY A 251 22.36 -19.93 9.58
CA GLY A 251 22.05 -20.86 10.67
C GLY A 251 22.29 -20.28 12.08
N GLU A 252 22.68 -19.01 12.22
CA GLU A 252 23.01 -18.43 13.51
C GLU A 252 21.77 -17.92 14.26
N ARG A 253 21.37 -18.62 15.32
CA ARG A 253 20.15 -18.36 16.11
C ARG A 253 19.99 -16.91 16.57
N LYS A 254 21.09 -16.19 16.87
CA LYS A 254 21.06 -14.79 17.30
C LYS A 254 20.29 -13.85 16.36
N TYR A 255 20.26 -14.16 15.05
CA TYR A 255 19.55 -13.36 14.07
C TYR A 255 18.03 -13.62 14.10
N LEU A 256 17.62 -14.85 14.36
CA LEU A 256 16.23 -15.19 14.57
C LEU A 256 15.70 -14.53 15.85
N ASP A 257 16.47 -14.62 16.95
CA ASP A 257 16.10 -13.97 18.23
C ASP A 257 15.99 -12.44 18.04
N LEU A 258 16.86 -11.85 17.23
CA LEU A 258 16.79 -10.42 16.90
C LEU A 258 15.60 -10.09 16.00
N ALA A 259 15.27 -10.94 15.03
CA ALA A 259 14.07 -10.78 14.18
C ALA A 259 12.79 -10.76 15.02
N GLU A 260 12.68 -11.66 16.02
CA GLU A 260 11.56 -11.70 16.97
C GLU A 260 11.49 -10.43 17.83
N LYS A 261 12.62 -9.84 18.24
CA LYS A 261 12.66 -8.56 18.96
C LYS A 261 12.14 -7.39 18.12
N PHE A 262 12.33 -7.43 16.80
CA PHE A 262 11.77 -6.44 15.87
C PHE A 262 10.25 -6.63 15.61
N CYS A 263 9.58 -7.52 16.32
CA CYS A 263 8.12 -7.58 16.34
C CYS A 263 7.55 -6.47 17.24
N HIS A 264 6.91 -5.47 16.62
CA HIS A 264 6.36 -4.30 17.32
C HIS A 264 5.04 -4.64 18.00
N ARG A 265 5.09 -4.98 19.29
CA ARG A 265 3.97 -5.57 20.04
C ARG A 265 2.72 -4.70 20.11
N VAL A 266 2.87 -3.37 20.21
CA VAL A 266 1.71 -2.46 20.28
C VAL A 266 0.82 -2.55 19.04
N VAL A 267 1.38 -2.90 17.88
CA VAL A 267 0.66 -3.11 16.62
C VAL A 267 0.30 -4.59 16.42
N MET A 268 1.25 -5.49 16.69
CA MET A 268 1.12 -6.90 16.28
C MET A 268 0.29 -7.74 17.27
N ASP A 269 0.33 -7.45 18.58
CA ASP A 269 -0.43 -8.19 19.58
C ASP A 269 -1.96 -8.04 19.44
N PRO A 270 -2.53 -6.84 19.14
CA PRO A 270 -3.94 -6.73 18.81
C PRO A 270 -4.34 -7.60 17.62
N LEU A 271 -3.53 -7.63 16.57
CA LEU A 271 -3.79 -8.45 15.38
C LEU A 271 -3.75 -9.95 15.69
N ALA A 272 -2.88 -10.40 16.60
CA ALA A 272 -2.86 -11.78 17.08
C ALA A 272 -4.14 -12.18 17.81
N ARG A 273 -4.83 -11.20 18.44
CA ARG A 273 -6.12 -11.38 19.11
C ARG A 273 -7.32 -11.19 18.21
N GLY A 274 -7.11 -10.85 16.92
CA GLY A 274 -8.20 -10.57 15.98
C GLY A 274 -8.84 -9.19 16.19
N GLU A 275 -8.07 -8.21 16.68
CA GLU A 275 -8.54 -6.84 16.91
C GLU A 275 -8.01 -5.92 15.79
N ASP A 276 -8.94 -5.29 15.06
CA ASP A 276 -8.61 -4.24 14.09
C ASP A 276 -8.40 -2.91 14.84
N ARG A 277 -7.14 -2.50 14.95
CA ARG A 277 -6.72 -1.20 15.51
C ARG A 277 -5.84 -0.45 14.52
N LEU A 278 -6.16 -0.55 13.23
CA LEU A 278 -5.34 0.05 12.17
C LEU A 278 -5.67 1.54 11.95
N GLU A 279 -6.84 2.02 12.34
CA GLU A 279 -7.24 3.42 12.15
C GLU A 279 -6.16 4.40 12.63
N GLY A 280 -5.75 5.32 11.77
CA GLY A 280 -4.72 6.32 12.04
C GLY A 280 -3.27 5.81 11.95
N LEU A 281 -3.04 4.50 11.77
CA LEU A 281 -1.70 3.98 11.57
C LEU A 281 -1.25 4.19 10.12
N HIS A 282 0.03 4.50 9.95
CA HIS A 282 0.67 4.61 8.65
C HIS A 282 0.78 3.23 7.99
N GLY A 283 0.25 3.07 6.76
CA GLY A 283 0.15 1.78 6.08
C GLY A 283 1.51 1.14 5.84
N ASN A 284 2.37 1.82 5.10
CA ASN A 284 3.67 1.27 4.70
C ASN A 284 4.60 0.95 5.88
N THR A 285 4.50 1.68 7.00
CA THR A 285 5.24 1.38 8.24
C THR A 285 4.81 0.05 8.85
N ASN A 286 3.53 -0.34 8.70
CA ASN A 286 2.98 -1.47 9.43
C ASN A 286 2.88 -2.76 8.60
N ILE A 287 2.65 -2.69 7.29
CA ILE A 287 2.56 -3.88 6.44
C ILE A 287 3.83 -4.75 6.48
N PRO A 288 5.06 -4.21 6.38
CA PRO A 288 6.29 -5.01 6.44
C PRO A 288 6.44 -5.83 7.74
N LYS A 289 5.90 -5.33 8.86
CA LYS A 289 5.92 -6.06 10.15
C LYS A 289 5.18 -7.41 10.04
N LEU A 290 4.08 -7.44 9.27
CA LEU A 290 3.25 -8.62 9.09
C LEU A 290 3.80 -9.56 8.01
N ILE A 291 4.55 -9.04 7.04
CA ILE A 291 5.37 -9.86 6.14
C ILE A 291 6.43 -10.60 6.95
N GLY A 292 7.12 -9.89 7.85
CA GLY A 292 8.06 -10.51 8.78
C GLY A 292 7.41 -11.54 9.71
N ALA A 293 6.17 -11.32 10.18
CA ALA A 293 5.41 -12.33 10.91
C ALA A 293 5.14 -13.57 10.05
N ALA A 294 4.71 -13.42 8.80
CA ALA A 294 4.52 -14.55 7.90
C ALA A 294 5.83 -15.33 7.69
N ARG A 295 6.96 -14.63 7.55
CA ARG A 295 8.27 -15.25 7.42
C ARG A 295 8.73 -15.97 8.69
N LEU A 296 8.50 -15.35 9.85
CA LEU A 296 8.77 -15.99 11.15
C LEU A 296 7.94 -17.27 11.33
N TYR A 297 6.65 -17.25 10.91
CA TYR A 297 5.85 -18.47 10.90
C TYR A 297 6.44 -19.59 10.04
N GLU A 298 6.95 -19.25 8.85
CA GLU A 298 7.60 -20.24 7.98
C GLU A 298 8.83 -20.92 8.62
N ILE A 299 9.53 -20.19 9.48
CA ILE A 299 10.76 -20.66 10.13
C ILE A 299 10.48 -21.37 11.44
N THR A 300 9.62 -20.79 12.28
CA THR A 300 9.40 -21.24 13.66
C THR A 300 8.20 -22.16 13.83
N GLY A 301 7.22 -22.07 12.94
CA GLY A 301 5.94 -22.76 13.09
C GLY A 301 5.01 -22.19 14.17
N GLU A 302 5.38 -21.07 14.83
CA GLU A 302 4.59 -20.50 15.90
C GLU A 302 3.24 -19.95 15.40
N PRO A 303 2.10 -20.50 15.87
CA PRO A 303 0.77 -20.17 15.33
C PRO A 303 0.36 -18.70 15.48
N GLN A 304 0.94 -17.98 16.45
CA GLN A 304 0.64 -16.55 16.65
C GLN A 304 1.02 -15.72 15.40
N PHE A 305 2.16 -16.00 14.77
CA PHE A 305 2.61 -15.29 13.59
C PHE A 305 1.70 -15.54 12.36
N ALA A 306 1.21 -16.77 12.21
CA ALA A 306 0.21 -17.08 11.19
C ALA A 306 -1.11 -16.35 11.43
N ARG A 307 -1.58 -16.27 12.69
CA ARG A 307 -2.81 -15.53 13.02
C ARG A 307 -2.68 -14.04 12.72
N MET A 308 -1.57 -13.42 13.13
CA MET A 308 -1.30 -11.99 12.89
C MET A 308 -1.33 -11.66 11.40
N SER A 309 -0.53 -12.37 10.59
CA SER A 309 -0.38 -12.08 9.16
C SER A 309 -1.67 -12.35 8.39
N ARG A 310 -2.38 -13.44 8.70
CA ARG A 310 -3.65 -13.76 8.05
C ARG A 310 -4.75 -12.75 8.43
N PHE A 311 -4.94 -12.49 9.72
CA PHE A 311 -5.97 -11.54 10.17
C PHE A 311 -5.72 -10.14 9.63
N PHE A 312 -4.47 -9.69 9.62
CA PHE A 312 -4.11 -8.41 9.01
C PHE A 312 -4.49 -8.36 7.54
N TRP A 313 -4.12 -9.39 6.75
CA TRP A 313 -4.45 -9.45 5.34
C TRP A 313 -5.97 -9.41 5.11
N GLU A 314 -6.72 -10.26 5.83
CA GLU A 314 -8.19 -10.30 5.75
C GLU A 314 -8.81 -8.94 6.12
N THR A 315 -8.30 -8.29 7.16
CA THR A 315 -8.78 -6.99 7.63
C THR A 315 -8.53 -5.88 6.60
N VAL A 316 -7.30 -5.78 6.09
CA VAL A 316 -6.95 -4.75 5.10
C VAL A 316 -7.75 -4.94 3.81
N THR A 317 -7.83 -6.16 3.31
CA THR A 317 -8.51 -6.43 2.03
C THR A 317 -10.02 -6.26 2.09
N ARG A 318 -10.66 -6.57 3.23
CA ARG A 318 -12.11 -6.52 3.38
C ARG A 318 -12.65 -5.22 3.94
N ASN A 319 -11.84 -4.51 4.77
CA ASN A 319 -12.34 -3.35 5.52
C ASN A 319 -11.68 -2.03 5.14
N HIS A 320 -10.50 -2.05 4.47
CA HIS A 320 -9.72 -0.84 4.21
C HIS A 320 -9.37 -0.61 2.74
N SER A 321 -9.63 -1.60 1.85
CA SER A 321 -9.24 -1.51 0.44
C SER A 321 -10.33 -0.93 -0.45
N TYR A 322 -9.91 -0.09 -1.39
CA TYR A 322 -10.75 0.43 -2.48
C TYR A 322 -10.96 -0.61 -3.59
N ALA A 323 -11.84 -0.34 -4.52
CA ALA A 323 -12.14 -1.23 -5.66
C ALA A 323 -10.91 -1.57 -6.52
N ALA A 324 -9.90 -0.69 -6.55
CA ALA A 324 -8.62 -0.94 -7.21
C ALA A 324 -7.70 -1.91 -6.45
N GLY A 325 -8.02 -2.29 -5.21
CA GLY A 325 -7.19 -3.17 -4.37
C GLY A 325 -6.16 -2.45 -3.49
N GLY A 326 -5.90 -1.16 -3.71
CA GLY A 326 -5.09 -0.35 -2.82
C GLY A 326 -5.88 0.17 -1.62
N HIS A 327 -5.20 0.78 -0.66
CA HIS A 327 -5.81 1.26 0.59
C HIS A 327 -5.08 2.50 1.13
N GLY A 328 -5.69 3.14 2.13
CA GLY A 328 -5.14 4.30 2.80
C GLY A 328 -5.39 5.62 2.06
N GLU A 329 -5.36 6.70 2.82
CA GLU A 329 -5.37 8.08 2.34
C GLU A 329 -4.27 8.85 3.04
N TYR A 330 -3.44 9.57 2.28
CA TYR A 330 -2.21 10.18 2.78
C TYR A 330 -1.43 9.21 3.70
N GLU A 331 -1.20 8.00 3.16
CA GLU A 331 -0.44 6.89 3.77
C GLU A 331 -1.09 6.21 4.99
N HIS A 332 -2.22 6.70 5.50
CA HIS A 332 -2.81 6.22 6.75
C HIS A 332 -4.11 5.42 6.52
N PHE A 333 -4.29 4.40 7.33
CA PHE A 333 -5.55 3.67 7.41
C PHE A 333 -6.66 4.57 7.96
N GLY A 334 -7.86 4.46 7.38
CA GLY A 334 -9.08 5.03 7.95
C GLY A 334 -9.77 4.09 8.93
N ALA A 335 -10.93 4.51 9.44
CA ALA A 335 -11.80 3.62 10.18
C ALA A 335 -12.27 2.44 9.29
N PRO A 336 -12.43 1.23 9.87
CA PRO A 336 -12.86 0.06 9.11
C PRO A 336 -14.17 0.31 8.35
N ARG A 337 -14.21 -0.04 7.06
CA ARG A 337 -15.37 0.08 6.17
C ARG A 337 -15.88 1.51 5.97
N ARG A 338 -15.07 2.54 6.28
CA ARG A 338 -15.38 3.95 6.03
C ARG A 338 -14.43 4.51 4.99
N LEU A 339 -14.84 4.46 3.73
CA LEU A 339 -14.02 4.83 2.57
C LEU A 339 -14.59 6.02 1.79
N SER A 340 -15.89 6.33 1.92
CA SER A 340 -16.56 7.33 1.10
C SER A 340 -16.02 8.75 1.27
N ASP A 341 -15.58 9.10 2.49
CA ASP A 341 -15.01 10.41 2.84
C ASP A 341 -13.48 10.47 2.66
N ARG A 342 -12.88 9.38 2.15
CA ARG A 342 -11.43 9.23 1.97
C ARG A 342 -11.01 9.03 0.50
N LEU A 343 -11.82 9.50 -0.43
CA LEU A 343 -11.52 9.47 -1.86
C LEU A 343 -10.90 10.82 -2.26
N SER A 344 -9.57 10.84 -2.38
CA SER A 344 -8.80 12.07 -2.64
C SER A 344 -7.65 11.82 -3.61
N GLU A 345 -6.86 12.85 -3.88
CA GLU A 345 -5.60 12.78 -4.63
C GLU A 345 -4.50 12.00 -3.89
N GLY A 346 -4.60 11.88 -2.56
CA GLY A 346 -3.63 11.18 -1.71
C GLY A 346 -4.00 9.72 -1.39
N THR A 347 -4.88 9.09 -2.16
CA THR A 347 -5.26 7.69 -1.92
C THR A 347 -4.28 6.71 -2.53
N MET A 348 -4.20 5.52 -1.93
CA MET A 348 -3.51 4.34 -2.45
C MET A 348 -2.02 4.59 -2.73
N GLU A 349 -1.23 4.76 -1.66
CA GLU A 349 0.23 4.73 -1.76
C GLU A 349 0.71 3.44 -2.42
N THR A 350 1.56 3.55 -3.45
CA THR A 350 2.03 2.39 -4.24
C THR A 350 2.85 1.41 -3.39
N CYS A 351 3.66 1.89 -2.43
CA CYS A 351 4.39 1.03 -1.49
C CYS A 351 3.48 0.13 -0.66
N ASN A 352 2.32 0.65 -0.23
CA ASN A 352 1.35 -0.14 0.53
C ASN A 352 0.93 -1.39 -0.25
N THR A 353 0.54 -1.22 -1.51
CA THR A 353 0.09 -2.34 -2.33
C THR A 353 1.24 -3.26 -2.72
N TYR A 354 2.44 -2.73 -3.03
CA TYR A 354 3.62 -3.54 -3.22
C TYR A 354 3.85 -4.50 -2.04
N ASN A 355 3.81 -3.99 -0.82
CA ASN A 355 4.00 -4.81 0.37
C ASN A 355 2.81 -5.74 0.62
N MET A 356 1.58 -5.30 0.36
CA MET A 356 0.39 -6.17 0.49
C MET A 356 0.40 -7.36 -0.49
N LEU A 357 1.03 -7.24 -1.67
CA LEU A 357 1.15 -8.35 -2.62
C LEU A 357 2.14 -9.42 -2.17
N LYS A 358 3.06 -9.13 -1.24
CA LYS A 358 3.94 -10.14 -0.66
C LYS A 358 3.20 -11.11 0.27
N LEU A 359 2.21 -10.64 1.04
CA LEU A 359 1.47 -11.47 2.01
C LEU A 359 0.69 -12.63 1.34
N PRO A 360 -0.12 -12.42 0.29
CA PRO A 360 -0.82 -13.51 -0.40
C PRO A 360 0.09 -14.62 -0.87
N ARG A 361 1.32 -14.29 -1.29
CA ARG A 361 2.32 -15.29 -1.69
C ARG A 361 2.64 -16.24 -0.53
N PHE A 362 2.93 -15.71 0.66
CA PHE A 362 3.19 -16.50 1.87
C PHE A 362 1.96 -17.29 2.32
N LEU A 363 0.78 -16.65 2.31
CA LEU A 363 -0.46 -17.28 2.76
C LEU A 363 -0.89 -18.40 1.83
N PHE A 364 -0.77 -18.20 0.51
CA PHE A 364 -1.11 -19.20 -0.51
C PHE A 364 -0.26 -20.46 -0.40
N THR A 365 1.05 -20.33 -0.16
CA THR A 365 1.94 -21.50 -0.03
C THR A 365 1.55 -22.39 1.15
N ARG A 366 0.85 -21.86 2.16
CA ARG A 366 0.40 -22.62 3.33
C ARG A 366 -1.00 -23.19 3.17
N LYS A 367 -1.89 -22.42 2.60
CA LYS A 367 -3.26 -22.80 2.29
C LYS A 367 -3.66 -22.21 0.94
N PRO A 368 -3.63 -22.98 -0.15
CA PRO A 368 -4.03 -22.51 -1.47
C PRO A 368 -5.52 -22.13 -1.47
N ASP A 369 -5.79 -20.83 -1.37
CA ASP A 369 -7.12 -20.27 -1.38
C ASP A 369 -7.25 -19.25 -2.51
N VAL A 370 -8.35 -19.33 -3.26
CA VAL A 370 -8.61 -18.48 -4.43
C VAL A 370 -8.67 -17.00 -4.06
N GLU A 371 -9.11 -16.65 -2.86
CA GLU A 371 -9.19 -15.25 -2.39
C GLU A 371 -7.84 -14.53 -2.47
N TYR A 372 -6.72 -15.23 -2.22
CA TYR A 372 -5.39 -14.64 -2.33
C TYR A 372 -5.04 -14.26 -3.77
N ALA A 373 -5.39 -15.11 -4.72
CA ALA A 373 -5.17 -14.86 -6.14
C ALA A 373 -6.13 -13.80 -6.70
N ASP A 374 -7.37 -13.77 -6.23
CA ASP A 374 -8.37 -12.75 -6.61
C ASP A 374 -7.95 -11.34 -6.17
N PHE A 375 -7.46 -11.21 -4.92
CA PHE A 375 -6.90 -9.93 -4.45
C PHE A 375 -5.64 -9.55 -5.23
N TYR A 376 -4.74 -10.51 -5.46
CA TYR A 376 -3.50 -10.28 -6.20
C TYR A 376 -3.79 -9.75 -7.61
N GLU A 377 -4.67 -10.40 -8.36
CA GLU A 377 -5.10 -9.98 -9.70
C GLU A 377 -5.69 -8.57 -9.69
N ARG A 378 -6.63 -8.30 -8.79
CA ARG A 378 -7.26 -6.99 -8.64
C ARG A 378 -6.24 -5.88 -8.44
N ALA A 379 -5.36 -6.03 -7.45
CA ALA A 379 -4.37 -5.04 -7.11
C ALA A 379 -3.28 -4.92 -8.20
N LEU A 380 -2.91 -6.02 -8.84
CA LEU A 380 -1.90 -6.04 -9.89
C LEU A 380 -2.33 -5.22 -11.11
N TYR A 381 -3.55 -5.42 -11.61
CA TYR A 381 -4.08 -4.65 -12.75
C TYR A 381 -4.43 -3.22 -12.38
N ASN A 382 -5.20 -3.03 -11.30
CA ASN A 382 -5.87 -1.75 -11.05
C ASN A 382 -5.06 -0.80 -10.18
N HIS A 383 -3.96 -1.27 -9.57
CA HIS A 383 -3.05 -0.39 -8.84
C HIS A 383 -1.62 -0.47 -9.38
N ILE A 384 -0.96 -1.64 -9.35
CA ILE A 384 0.47 -1.74 -9.70
C ILE A 384 0.69 -1.39 -11.18
N LEU A 385 -0.01 -2.04 -12.10
CA LEU A 385 0.09 -1.70 -13.54
C LEU A 385 -0.39 -0.27 -13.80
N ALA A 386 -1.44 0.17 -13.11
CA ALA A 386 -1.98 1.52 -13.22
C ALA A 386 -1.05 2.61 -12.68
N SER A 387 -0.07 2.28 -11.83
CA SER A 387 0.85 3.25 -11.22
C SER A 387 2.03 3.62 -12.11
N GLN A 388 2.28 2.89 -13.19
CA GLN A 388 3.40 3.17 -14.10
C GLN A 388 2.91 3.92 -15.34
N ASN A 389 3.69 4.90 -15.77
CA ASN A 389 3.55 5.51 -17.09
C ASN A 389 4.12 4.55 -18.15
N PRO A 390 3.32 4.11 -19.14
CA PRO A 390 3.77 3.15 -20.14
C PRO A 390 4.78 3.72 -21.13
N ASP A 391 4.95 5.05 -21.21
CA ASP A 391 5.83 5.70 -22.18
C ASP A 391 7.26 5.87 -21.67
N ASP A 392 7.45 6.08 -20.36
CA ASP A 392 8.77 6.38 -19.76
C ASP A 392 9.12 5.54 -18.53
N GLY A 393 8.19 4.73 -18.03
CA GLY A 393 8.38 3.85 -16.86
C GLY A 393 8.33 4.55 -15.50
N MET A 394 8.04 5.86 -15.45
CA MET A 394 7.90 6.57 -14.18
C MET A 394 6.66 6.13 -13.43
N VAL A 395 6.69 6.23 -12.11
CA VAL A 395 5.65 5.68 -11.23
C VAL A 395 5.01 6.75 -10.36
N CYS A 396 3.76 6.49 -9.98
CA CYS A 396 3.04 7.32 -9.03
C CYS A 396 3.43 7.02 -7.59
N TYR A 397 3.48 8.05 -6.74
CA TYR A 397 3.48 7.90 -5.28
C TYR A 397 2.08 7.44 -4.81
N PHE A 398 1.08 8.27 -5.09
CA PHE A 398 -0.33 7.95 -4.89
C PHE A 398 -1.02 7.68 -6.23
N VAL A 399 -1.98 6.75 -6.22
CA VAL A 399 -2.87 6.52 -7.36
C VAL A 399 -4.26 7.01 -6.96
N PRO A 400 -4.63 8.26 -7.35
CA PRO A 400 -5.81 8.94 -6.86
C PRO A 400 -7.14 8.22 -7.10
N MET A 401 -8.01 8.20 -6.07
CA MET A 401 -9.40 7.74 -6.18
C MET A 401 -10.40 8.90 -6.13
N GLY A 402 -9.94 10.12 -5.89
CA GLY A 402 -10.77 11.31 -5.95
C GLY A 402 -11.29 11.57 -7.36
N SER A 403 -12.57 11.90 -7.50
CA SER A 403 -13.16 12.19 -8.79
C SER A 403 -12.65 13.52 -9.35
N GLY A 404 -12.29 13.54 -10.64
CA GLY A 404 -11.75 14.72 -11.32
C GLY A 404 -10.25 14.93 -11.12
N THR A 405 -9.56 14.04 -10.41
CA THR A 405 -8.11 14.03 -10.25
C THR A 405 -7.38 13.39 -11.45
N HIS A 406 -6.08 13.34 -11.40
CA HIS A 406 -5.23 12.67 -12.38
C HIS A 406 -4.01 12.05 -11.68
N LYS A 407 -3.31 11.16 -12.35
CA LYS A 407 -2.07 10.55 -11.86
C LYS A 407 -0.92 11.56 -11.98
N LEU A 408 -0.08 11.61 -10.94
CA LEU A 408 1.18 12.35 -10.94
C LEU A 408 2.34 11.35 -10.90
N PHE A 409 3.14 11.37 -11.94
CA PHE A 409 4.30 10.49 -12.07
C PHE A 409 5.56 11.15 -11.51
N SER A 410 6.46 10.33 -10.97
CA SER A 410 7.77 10.78 -10.48
C SER A 410 8.64 11.32 -11.61
N THR A 411 9.64 12.10 -11.24
CA THR A 411 10.72 12.52 -12.14
C THR A 411 11.88 11.52 -12.10
N PRO A 412 12.64 11.34 -13.18
CA PRO A 412 13.65 10.29 -13.24
C PRO A 412 14.87 10.52 -12.31
N PHE A 413 15.16 11.77 -11.88
CA PHE A 413 16.42 12.09 -11.19
C PHE A 413 16.28 12.96 -9.93
N ASP A 414 15.07 13.40 -9.57
CA ASP A 414 14.89 14.42 -8.53
C ASP A 414 13.91 14.03 -7.41
N ASP A 415 13.22 12.88 -7.48
CA ASP A 415 12.28 12.45 -6.46
C ASP A 415 12.87 11.41 -5.49
N PHE A 416 13.30 10.27 -5.98
CA PHE A 416 13.88 9.16 -5.20
C PHE A 416 13.10 8.81 -3.92
N THR A 417 11.77 8.84 -4.03
CA THR A 417 10.87 8.45 -2.95
C THR A 417 10.86 6.93 -2.74
N CYS A 418 10.30 6.48 -1.61
CA CYS A 418 10.08 5.05 -1.36
C CYS A 418 9.28 4.38 -2.48
N CYS A 419 8.24 5.07 -3.02
CA CYS A 419 7.39 4.54 -4.08
C CYS A 419 8.10 4.44 -5.43
N LEU A 420 9.03 5.33 -5.75
CA LEU A 420 9.90 5.15 -6.92
C LEU A 420 10.79 3.90 -6.73
N GLY A 421 11.31 3.69 -5.52
CA GLY A 421 12.10 2.51 -5.18
C GLY A 421 11.30 1.19 -5.26
N THR A 422 10.11 1.13 -4.66
CA THR A 422 9.24 -0.04 -4.79
C THR A 422 8.68 -0.21 -6.21
N GLY A 423 8.58 0.85 -6.97
CA GLY A 423 8.24 0.84 -8.39
C GLY A 423 9.22 -0.04 -9.19
N LEU A 424 10.53 0.16 -9.00
CA LEU A 424 11.54 -0.70 -9.63
C LEU A 424 11.38 -2.19 -9.26
N GLU A 425 11.01 -2.48 -8.02
CA GLU A 425 10.81 -3.87 -7.59
C GLU A 425 9.48 -4.46 -8.09
N ASN A 426 8.41 -3.66 -8.16
CA ASN A 426 7.08 -4.10 -8.61
C ASN A 426 7.11 -4.71 -10.00
N HIS A 427 7.69 -3.97 -10.94
CA HIS A 427 7.66 -4.33 -12.37
C HIS A 427 8.66 -5.45 -12.70
N ALA A 428 9.62 -5.70 -11.80
CA ALA A 428 10.52 -6.84 -11.88
C ALA A 428 9.91 -8.17 -11.39
N ARG A 429 8.74 -8.13 -10.72
CA ARG A 429 8.11 -9.30 -10.05
C ARG A 429 6.91 -9.89 -10.79
N TYR A 430 6.56 -9.43 -11.95
CA TYR A 430 5.35 -9.89 -12.66
C TYR A 430 5.30 -11.39 -12.95
N GLY A 431 6.44 -12.07 -13.02
CA GLY A 431 6.51 -13.53 -13.12
C GLY A 431 6.14 -14.28 -11.83
N GLU A 432 6.15 -13.61 -10.67
CA GLU A 432 5.75 -14.22 -9.41
C GLU A 432 4.23 -14.45 -9.38
N CYS A 433 3.81 -15.48 -8.67
CA CYS A 433 2.39 -15.75 -8.38
C CYS A 433 1.48 -16.03 -9.60
N ILE A 434 1.99 -16.05 -10.85
CA ILE A 434 1.22 -16.52 -12.01
C ILE A 434 0.93 -18.00 -11.81
N TYR A 435 1.93 -18.75 -11.38
CA TYR A 435 1.85 -20.18 -11.16
C TYR A 435 2.38 -20.58 -9.78
N PHE A 436 1.77 -21.64 -9.24
CA PHE A 436 2.29 -22.36 -8.08
C PHE A 436 2.28 -23.86 -8.39
N HIS A 437 3.03 -24.63 -7.63
CA HIS A 437 3.06 -26.07 -7.79
C HIS A 437 3.24 -26.81 -6.45
N ASP A 438 2.78 -28.03 -6.43
CA ASP A 438 3.22 -29.03 -5.47
C ASP A 438 3.91 -30.18 -6.24
N ARG A 439 4.00 -31.37 -5.67
CA ARG A 439 4.69 -32.49 -6.27
C ARG A 439 4.12 -32.89 -7.66
N ASP A 440 2.80 -32.84 -7.86
CA ASP A 440 2.10 -33.30 -9.06
C ASP A 440 0.96 -32.38 -9.49
N THR A 441 0.88 -31.17 -8.95
CA THR A 441 -0.20 -30.22 -9.26
C THR A 441 0.38 -28.87 -9.67
N LEU A 442 -0.09 -28.35 -10.80
CA LEU A 442 0.13 -26.97 -11.27
C LEU A 442 -1.09 -26.13 -10.94
N TYR A 443 -0.91 -25.01 -10.25
CA TYR A 443 -1.95 -23.99 -10.04
C TYR A 443 -1.74 -22.86 -11.03
N VAL A 444 -2.75 -22.52 -11.83
CA VAL A 444 -2.75 -21.37 -12.74
C VAL A 444 -3.60 -20.29 -12.09
N ASN A 445 -2.96 -19.31 -11.49
CA ASN A 445 -3.60 -18.28 -10.67
C ASN A 445 -3.90 -17.00 -11.45
N LEU A 446 -2.98 -16.57 -12.34
CA LEU A 446 -3.15 -15.33 -13.10
C LEU A 446 -3.16 -15.64 -14.61
N PHE A 447 -4.04 -14.97 -15.33
CA PHE A 447 -4.19 -15.14 -16.78
C PHE A 447 -3.34 -14.10 -17.51
N ILE A 448 -2.00 -14.28 -17.41
CA ILE A 448 -0.98 -13.40 -17.98
C ILE A 448 -0.19 -14.17 -19.02
N ALA A 449 0.00 -13.60 -20.21
CA ALA A 449 0.78 -14.22 -21.28
C ALA A 449 2.21 -14.53 -20.78
N SER A 450 2.52 -15.83 -20.67
CA SER A 450 3.75 -16.29 -20.03
C SER A 450 4.06 -17.74 -20.37
N GLU A 451 5.29 -18.15 -20.07
CA GLU A 451 5.73 -19.53 -20.13
C GLU A 451 6.31 -19.96 -18.78
N VAL A 452 5.98 -21.16 -18.32
CA VAL A 452 6.55 -21.74 -17.10
C VAL A 452 7.24 -23.06 -17.41
N ASN A 453 8.47 -23.23 -16.89
CA ASN A 453 9.24 -24.47 -16.95
C ASN A 453 9.10 -25.22 -15.62
N TRP A 454 8.30 -26.27 -15.60
CA TRP A 454 8.20 -27.16 -14.43
C TRP A 454 9.25 -28.27 -14.53
N ARG A 455 10.45 -27.97 -14.07
CA ARG A 455 11.65 -28.82 -14.26
C ARG A 455 11.51 -30.19 -13.61
N ASP A 456 10.87 -30.24 -12.43
CA ASP A 456 10.75 -31.47 -11.63
C ASP A 456 10.09 -32.63 -12.39
N ILE A 457 9.13 -32.30 -13.26
CA ILE A 457 8.41 -33.28 -14.05
C ILE A 457 8.68 -33.18 -15.56
N GLY A 458 9.64 -32.31 -15.96
CA GLY A 458 10.02 -32.11 -17.35
C GLY A 458 8.90 -31.57 -18.25
N MET A 459 8.07 -30.66 -17.70
CA MET A 459 6.94 -30.05 -18.39
C MET A 459 7.16 -28.56 -18.56
N ARG A 460 6.83 -28.06 -19.75
CA ARG A 460 6.70 -26.63 -20.05
C ARG A 460 5.25 -26.32 -20.39
N VAL A 461 4.72 -25.24 -19.82
CA VAL A 461 3.38 -24.75 -20.13
C VAL A 461 3.49 -23.33 -20.65
N THR A 462 3.02 -23.11 -21.89
CA THR A 462 2.95 -21.78 -22.50
C THR A 462 1.50 -21.27 -22.41
N GLN A 463 1.30 -20.18 -21.69
CA GLN A 463 0.01 -19.50 -21.57
C GLN A 463 -0.08 -18.38 -22.59
N ARG A 464 -0.93 -18.55 -23.60
CA ARG A 464 -1.27 -17.53 -24.61
C ARG A 464 -2.59 -16.92 -24.30
N THR A 465 -2.63 -15.59 -24.15
CA THR A 465 -3.84 -14.88 -23.78
C THR A 465 -3.74 -13.40 -24.14
N ASP A 466 -4.84 -12.82 -24.56
CA ASP A 466 -5.05 -11.38 -24.67
C ASP A 466 -5.89 -10.85 -23.48
N PHE A 467 -5.98 -11.65 -22.40
CA PHE A 467 -6.70 -11.24 -21.20
C PHE A 467 -6.09 -9.94 -20.63
N PRO A 468 -6.91 -8.97 -20.24
CA PRO A 468 -8.38 -9.00 -20.10
C PRO A 468 -9.15 -8.56 -21.36
N SER A 469 -8.50 -8.24 -22.49
CA SER A 469 -9.18 -7.85 -23.73
C SER A 469 -9.97 -9.01 -24.37
N SER A 470 -9.66 -10.23 -24.00
CA SER A 470 -10.37 -11.46 -24.36
C SER A 470 -10.65 -12.29 -23.11
N GLU A 471 -11.82 -12.96 -23.09
CA GLU A 471 -12.19 -13.90 -22.04
C GLU A 471 -11.50 -15.25 -22.15
N LYS A 472 -10.68 -15.46 -23.21
CA LYS A 472 -10.05 -16.74 -23.55
C LYS A 472 -8.58 -16.76 -23.21
N THR A 473 -8.15 -17.88 -22.64
CA THR A 473 -6.75 -18.19 -22.35
C THR A 473 -6.46 -19.61 -22.83
N ARG A 474 -5.35 -19.81 -23.53
CA ARG A 474 -4.89 -21.12 -24.00
C ARG A 474 -3.60 -21.52 -23.30
N LEU A 475 -3.60 -22.70 -22.67
CA LEU A 475 -2.42 -23.36 -22.14
C LEU A 475 -1.97 -24.44 -23.15
N ILE A 476 -0.69 -24.41 -23.54
CA ILE A 476 -0.07 -25.34 -24.46
C ILE A 476 0.99 -26.12 -23.68
N PHE A 477 0.90 -27.45 -23.71
CA PHE A 477 1.80 -28.34 -22.97
C PHE A 477 2.90 -28.89 -23.87
N SER A 478 4.13 -28.87 -23.36
CA SER A 478 5.30 -29.50 -23.96
C SER A 478 5.99 -30.36 -22.88
N CYS A 479 6.05 -31.65 -23.08
CA CYS A 479 6.54 -32.62 -22.09
C CYS A 479 7.75 -33.36 -22.66
N ALA A 480 8.85 -33.47 -21.89
CA ALA A 480 9.99 -34.25 -22.26
C ALA A 480 9.63 -35.74 -22.38
N ARG A 481 8.64 -36.18 -21.61
CA ARG A 481 7.98 -37.51 -21.65
C ARG A 481 6.54 -37.31 -21.13
N PRO A 482 5.60 -38.20 -21.52
CA PRO A 482 4.25 -38.16 -20.93
C PRO A 482 4.31 -38.12 -19.40
N SER A 483 3.63 -37.18 -18.77
CA SER A 483 3.72 -36.96 -17.33
C SER A 483 2.32 -36.76 -16.74
N THR A 484 1.99 -37.54 -15.70
CA THR A 484 0.71 -37.41 -15.00
C THR A 484 0.78 -36.27 -14.00
N ALA A 485 -0.09 -35.27 -14.18
CA ALA A 485 -0.22 -34.14 -13.28
C ALA A 485 -1.66 -33.63 -13.22
N SER A 486 -1.99 -32.93 -12.13
CA SER A 486 -3.22 -32.13 -12.02
C SER A 486 -2.91 -30.69 -12.44
N VAL A 487 -3.79 -30.11 -13.26
CA VAL A 487 -3.77 -28.69 -13.58
C VAL A 487 -5.00 -28.07 -12.94
N LYS A 488 -4.79 -27.15 -12.01
CA LYS A 488 -5.83 -26.40 -11.31
C LYS A 488 -5.94 -24.99 -11.91
N ILE A 489 -7.03 -24.74 -12.59
CA ILE A 489 -7.35 -23.44 -13.19
C ILE A 489 -8.18 -22.64 -12.19
N ARG A 490 -7.72 -21.46 -11.84
CA ARG A 490 -8.51 -20.59 -10.96
C ARG A 490 -9.84 -20.22 -11.60
N HIS A 491 -10.93 -20.38 -10.84
CA HIS A 491 -12.24 -19.84 -11.11
C HIS A 491 -12.44 -18.59 -10.24
N PRO A 492 -12.23 -17.38 -10.78
CA PRO A 492 -12.29 -16.15 -9.99
C PRO A 492 -13.74 -15.82 -9.60
N PHE A 493 -13.91 -15.06 -8.49
CA PHE A 493 -15.24 -14.68 -8.00
C PHE A 493 -16.07 -13.83 -9.00
N TRP A 494 -15.40 -13.10 -9.89
CA TRP A 494 -16.03 -12.22 -10.89
C TRP A 494 -16.45 -12.93 -12.17
N ALA A 495 -15.97 -14.16 -12.41
CA ALA A 495 -16.26 -14.91 -13.62
C ALA A 495 -17.63 -15.60 -13.52
N GLY A 496 -18.33 -15.66 -14.66
CA GLY A 496 -19.44 -16.58 -14.85
C GLY A 496 -18.95 -18.04 -14.91
N PRO A 497 -19.80 -18.98 -15.37
CA PRO A 497 -19.40 -20.37 -15.49
C PRO A 497 -18.15 -20.56 -16.35
N VAL A 498 -17.06 -21.06 -15.74
CA VAL A 498 -15.79 -21.32 -16.44
C VAL A 498 -15.96 -22.54 -17.33
N ARG A 499 -15.59 -22.40 -18.60
CA ARG A 499 -15.58 -23.49 -19.57
C ARG A 499 -14.14 -23.86 -19.92
N ILE A 500 -13.86 -25.17 -19.89
CA ILE A 500 -12.55 -25.72 -20.26
C ILE A 500 -12.71 -26.75 -21.38
N GLU A 501 -11.92 -26.54 -22.43
CA GLU A 501 -11.83 -27.48 -23.57
C GLU A 501 -10.42 -28.06 -23.60
N LEU A 502 -10.34 -29.40 -23.70
CA LEU A 502 -9.10 -30.14 -23.87
C LEU A 502 -9.00 -30.61 -25.34
N ASN A 503 -7.96 -30.13 -26.04
CA ASN A 503 -7.73 -30.47 -27.45
C ASN A 503 -8.98 -30.21 -28.34
N GLY A 504 -9.79 -29.17 -28.00
CA GLY A 504 -11.01 -28.78 -28.72
C GLY A 504 -12.30 -29.45 -28.23
N GLU A 505 -12.23 -30.40 -27.29
CA GLU A 505 -13.40 -31.01 -26.68
C GLU A 505 -13.71 -30.43 -25.29
N THR A 506 -14.97 -30.07 -25.04
CA THR A 506 -15.37 -29.55 -23.71
C THR A 506 -15.29 -30.68 -22.68
N VAL A 507 -14.40 -30.52 -21.69
CA VAL A 507 -14.18 -31.47 -20.60
C VAL A 507 -14.74 -31.02 -19.27
N LEU A 508 -14.97 -29.72 -19.11
CA LEU A 508 -15.52 -29.16 -17.89
C LEU A 508 -16.31 -27.88 -18.19
N THR A 509 -17.46 -27.74 -17.54
CA THR A 509 -18.13 -26.46 -17.34
C THR A 509 -18.40 -26.35 -15.85
N ASP A 510 -17.61 -25.51 -15.18
CA ASP A 510 -17.72 -25.29 -13.75
C ASP A 510 -18.59 -24.06 -13.48
N SER A 511 -19.75 -24.28 -12.89
CA SER A 511 -20.70 -23.24 -12.47
C SER A 511 -20.66 -22.98 -10.95
N ALA A 512 -19.75 -23.66 -10.24
CA ALA A 512 -19.62 -23.52 -8.80
C ALA A 512 -19.07 -22.14 -8.40
N ALA A 513 -19.20 -21.81 -7.14
CA ALA A 513 -18.60 -20.64 -6.49
C ALA A 513 -17.08 -20.56 -6.71
N PRO A 514 -16.44 -19.37 -6.47
CA PRO A 514 -15.01 -19.22 -6.70
C PRO A 514 -14.18 -20.36 -6.10
N GLY A 515 -13.19 -20.83 -6.86
CA GLY A 515 -12.38 -22.00 -6.49
C GLY A 515 -11.37 -22.39 -7.56
N TYR A 516 -11.17 -23.69 -7.74
CA TYR A 516 -10.29 -24.25 -8.78
C TYR A 516 -11.00 -25.34 -9.58
N ALA A 517 -11.04 -25.17 -10.89
CA ALA A 517 -11.37 -26.24 -11.82
C ALA A 517 -10.17 -27.18 -11.95
N VAL A 518 -10.35 -28.48 -11.77
CA VAL A 518 -9.26 -29.46 -11.68
C VAL A 518 -9.29 -30.43 -12.87
N ILE A 519 -8.20 -30.50 -13.63
CA ILE A 519 -8.01 -31.44 -14.73
C ILE A 519 -6.81 -32.34 -14.39
N ARG A 520 -7.05 -33.62 -14.09
CA ARG A 520 -5.98 -34.61 -13.83
C ARG A 520 -5.88 -35.60 -14.98
N ARG A 521 -4.69 -35.69 -15.57
CA ARG A 521 -4.41 -36.62 -16.67
C ARG A 521 -2.92 -36.84 -16.90
N GLU A 522 -2.59 -37.76 -17.81
CA GLU A 522 -1.29 -37.84 -18.44
C GLU A 522 -1.18 -36.80 -19.56
N TRP A 523 -0.28 -35.82 -19.38
CA TRP A 523 -0.02 -34.74 -20.34
C TRP A 523 1.01 -35.12 -21.35
N LYS A 524 0.82 -34.71 -22.60
CA LYS A 524 1.71 -34.96 -23.74
C LYS A 524 2.02 -33.68 -24.48
N THR A 525 3.15 -33.64 -25.17
CA THR A 525 3.48 -32.53 -26.06
C THR A 525 2.38 -32.33 -27.10
N GLY A 526 1.91 -31.09 -27.23
CA GLY A 526 0.82 -30.70 -28.13
C GLY A 526 -0.57 -30.68 -27.49
N ASP A 527 -0.74 -31.20 -26.26
CA ASP A 527 -2.00 -31.02 -25.54
C ASP A 527 -2.28 -29.53 -25.30
N THR A 528 -3.55 -29.14 -25.41
CA THR A 528 -4.01 -27.76 -25.16
C THR A 528 -5.21 -27.75 -24.20
N LEU A 529 -5.21 -26.76 -23.31
CA LEU A 529 -6.42 -26.36 -22.57
C LEU A 529 -6.84 -24.97 -22.99
N ASP A 530 -8.03 -24.86 -23.55
CA ASP A 530 -8.70 -23.59 -23.80
C ASP A 530 -9.64 -23.28 -22.63
N VAL A 531 -9.37 -22.16 -21.94
CA VAL A 531 -10.13 -21.70 -20.79
C VAL A 531 -10.91 -20.46 -21.20
N THR A 532 -12.21 -20.47 -20.97
CA THR A 532 -13.08 -19.29 -21.15
C THR A 532 -13.56 -18.82 -19.78
N LEU A 533 -13.34 -17.54 -19.48
CA LEU A 533 -13.67 -16.87 -18.22
C LEU A 533 -14.67 -15.74 -18.52
N PRO A 534 -15.98 -16.01 -18.53
CA PRO A 534 -16.97 -15.01 -18.90
C PRO A 534 -16.93 -13.80 -17.96
N MET A 535 -16.75 -12.61 -18.52
CA MET A 535 -16.74 -11.37 -17.77
C MET A 535 -18.10 -10.68 -17.86
N SER A 536 -18.48 -10.01 -16.77
CA SER A 536 -19.67 -9.17 -16.72
C SER A 536 -19.35 -7.80 -16.13
N ILE A 537 -20.15 -6.80 -16.55
CA ILE A 537 -20.08 -5.47 -15.95
C ILE A 537 -20.90 -5.45 -14.66
N ARG A 538 -20.34 -4.87 -13.60
CA ARG A 538 -20.98 -4.78 -12.29
C ARG A 538 -20.62 -3.49 -11.57
N LEU A 539 -21.46 -3.09 -10.62
CA LEU A 539 -21.16 -2.02 -9.65
C LEU A 539 -20.56 -2.63 -8.39
N GLU A 540 -19.55 -1.98 -7.87
CA GLU A 540 -18.94 -2.31 -6.57
C GLU A 540 -19.07 -1.08 -5.65
N PRO A 541 -20.06 -1.06 -4.75
CA PRO A 541 -20.33 0.10 -3.91
C PRO A 541 -19.27 0.29 -2.83
N VAL A 542 -19.10 1.54 -2.39
CA VAL A 542 -18.32 1.85 -1.20
C VAL A 542 -19.09 1.34 0.03
N PRO A 543 -18.43 0.64 0.97
CA PRO A 543 -19.12 -0.04 2.08
C PRO A 543 -20.01 0.83 2.96
N ASP A 544 -19.66 2.12 3.10
CA ASP A 544 -20.39 3.12 3.93
C ASP A 544 -21.28 4.06 3.11
N MET A 545 -21.33 3.91 1.77
CA MET A 545 -22.17 4.72 0.88
C MET A 545 -22.58 3.91 -0.36
N ILE A 546 -23.67 3.17 -0.26
CA ILE A 546 -24.11 2.24 -1.31
C ILE A 546 -24.46 2.92 -2.65
N THR A 547 -24.79 4.20 -2.63
CA THR A 547 -25.08 5.02 -3.82
C THR A 547 -23.81 5.44 -4.55
N ARG A 548 -22.64 5.34 -3.91
CA ARG A 548 -21.34 5.61 -4.53
C ARG A 548 -20.66 4.31 -4.89
N ALA A 549 -20.45 4.05 -6.18
CA ALA A 549 -19.94 2.77 -6.66
C ALA A 549 -18.89 2.91 -7.76
N ALA A 550 -17.95 1.98 -7.78
CA ALA A 550 -17.03 1.77 -8.89
C ALA A 550 -17.66 0.87 -9.95
N VAL A 551 -17.32 1.07 -11.22
CA VAL A 551 -17.72 0.20 -12.32
C VAL A 551 -16.60 -0.78 -12.61
N MET A 552 -16.92 -2.08 -12.53
CA MET A 552 -15.97 -3.17 -12.79
C MET A 552 -16.41 -3.98 -14.02
N TYR A 553 -15.44 -4.43 -14.82
CA TYR A 553 -15.67 -5.44 -15.87
C TYR A 553 -14.69 -6.61 -15.65
N GLY A 554 -15.23 -7.77 -15.28
CA GLY A 554 -14.38 -8.82 -14.75
C GLY A 554 -13.51 -8.33 -13.58
N PRO A 555 -12.20 -8.49 -13.58
CA PRO A 555 -11.32 -7.95 -12.53
C PRO A 555 -10.95 -6.47 -12.72
N ILE A 556 -11.30 -5.87 -13.84
CA ILE A 556 -10.80 -4.57 -14.29
C ILE A 556 -11.69 -3.44 -13.77
N LEU A 557 -11.09 -2.48 -13.08
CA LEU A 557 -11.71 -1.21 -12.72
C LEU A 557 -11.79 -0.31 -13.96
N LEU A 558 -12.97 0.21 -14.23
CA LEU A 558 -13.22 1.15 -15.32
C LEU A 558 -13.26 2.57 -14.78
N ALA A 559 -12.47 3.44 -15.38
CA ALA A 559 -12.44 4.87 -15.08
C ALA A 559 -13.13 5.66 -16.18
N GLY A 560 -13.89 6.67 -15.80
CA GLY A 560 -14.49 7.61 -16.74
C GLY A 560 -13.50 8.68 -17.16
N ASP A 561 -13.34 8.86 -18.46
CA ASP A 561 -12.48 9.87 -19.03
C ASP A 561 -13.11 11.26 -18.96
N LEU A 562 -12.49 12.18 -18.21
CA LEU A 562 -12.92 13.57 -18.04
C LEU A 562 -12.08 14.56 -18.88
N GLY A 563 -11.26 14.05 -19.79
CA GLY A 563 -10.46 14.89 -20.69
C GLY A 563 -9.05 15.18 -20.18
N PRO A 564 -8.33 16.09 -20.84
CA PRO A 564 -6.94 16.41 -20.52
C PRO A 564 -6.80 17.02 -19.12
N VAL A 565 -5.60 16.92 -18.53
CA VAL A 565 -5.30 17.41 -17.17
C VAL A 565 -5.69 18.88 -16.96
N ALA A 566 -5.41 19.73 -17.96
CA ALA A 566 -5.81 21.15 -17.91
C ALA A 566 -7.32 21.40 -18.16
N GLY A 567 -8.11 20.34 -18.39
CA GLY A 567 -9.54 20.45 -18.67
C GLY A 567 -10.36 20.79 -17.41
N THR A 568 -11.53 21.37 -17.63
CA THR A 568 -12.46 21.80 -16.58
C THR A 568 -13.78 21.04 -16.57
N ARG A 569 -13.87 19.93 -17.33
CA ARG A 569 -15.08 19.08 -17.39
C ARG A 569 -15.49 18.67 -15.98
N ALA A 570 -16.74 18.94 -15.63
CA ALA A 570 -17.30 18.48 -14.35
C ALA A 570 -17.43 16.97 -14.30
N VAL A 571 -17.41 16.40 -13.09
CA VAL A 571 -17.68 14.98 -12.89
C VAL A 571 -19.18 14.76 -13.01
N PRO A 572 -19.67 13.96 -13.96
CA PRO A 572 -21.09 13.67 -14.09
C PRO A 572 -21.65 12.85 -12.93
N LEU A 573 -22.91 13.09 -12.57
CA LEU A 573 -23.72 12.16 -11.77
C LEU A 573 -24.33 11.12 -12.69
N LEU A 574 -24.54 9.91 -12.19
CA LEU A 574 -25.21 8.84 -12.92
C LEU A 574 -26.66 8.65 -12.42
N VAL A 575 -27.64 9.16 -13.17
CA VAL A 575 -29.06 9.06 -12.82
C VAL A 575 -29.56 7.66 -13.22
N THR A 576 -29.27 6.69 -12.40
CA THR A 576 -29.51 5.28 -12.71
C THR A 576 -30.92 4.81 -12.31
N ASN A 577 -31.58 5.48 -11.36
CA ASN A 577 -32.87 5.07 -10.78
C ASN A 577 -32.87 3.60 -10.32
N GLY A 578 -31.73 3.11 -9.80
CA GLY A 578 -31.56 1.73 -9.36
C GLY A 578 -31.51 0.67 -10.49
N ARG A 579 -31.43 1.10 -11.77
CA ARG A 579 -31.29 0.17 -12.90
C ARG A 579 -29.96 -0.57 -12.86
N SER A 580 -29.98 -1.85 -13.27
CA SER A 580 -28.75 -2.65 -13.43
C SER A 580 -27.79 -2.01 -14.42
N VAL A 581 -26.48 -2.05 -14.11
CA VAL A 581 -25.42 -1.41 -14.89
C VAL A 581 -25.39 -1.87 -16.36
N GLY A 582 -25.69 -3.12 -16.64
CA GLY A 582 -25.77 -3.66 -18.01
C GLY A 582 -26.89 -3.04 -18.88
N LEU A 583 -27.88 -2.38 -18.27
CA LEU A 583 -28.96 -1.71 -19.00
C LEU A 583 -28.60 -0.30 -19.47
N TRP A 584 -27.61 0.32 -18.87
CA TRP A 584 -27.21 1.70 -19.17
C TRP A 584 -25.73 1.84 -19.57
N THR A 585 -25.01 0.72 -19.74
CA THR A 585 -23.69 0.70 -20.35
C THR A 585 -23.73 -0.06 -21.68
N LYS A 586 -22.93 0.36 -22.63
CA LYS A 586 -22.74 -0.34 -23.90
C LYS A 586 -21.26 -0.38 -24.25
N GLN A 587 -20.76 -1.56 -24.57
CA GLN A 587 -19.41 -1.73 -25.08
C GLN A 587 -19.24 -1.00 -26.43
N VAL A 588 -18.12 -0.31 -26.59
CA VAL A 588 -17.79 0.42 -27.81
C VAL A 588 -17.26 -0.57 -28.86
N PRO A 589 -17.89 -0.66 -30.06
CA PRO A 589 -17.43 -1.58 -31.09
C PRO A 589 -15.97 -1.35 -31.48
N GLY A 590 -15.20 -2.44 -31.57
CA GLY A 590 -13.79 -2.40 -31.96
C GLY A 590 -12.83 -1.84 -30.89
N ARG A 591 -13.34 -1.51 -29.68
CA ARG A 591 -12.54 -1.08 -28.54
C ARG A 591 -12.77 -2.01 -27.36
N PRO A 592 -11.98 -3.08 -27.22
CA PRO A 592 -12.10 -3.99 -26.08
C PRO A 592 -12.00 -3.21 -24.77
N LEU A 593 -12.73 -3.63 -23.75
CA LEU A 593 -12.76 -3.03 -22.41
C LEU A 593 -13.24 -1.57 -22.34
N THR A 594 -13.74 -0.99 -23.44
CA THR A 594 -14.27 0.38 -23.47
C THR A 594 -15.80 0.35 -23.50
N PHE A 595 -16.44 1.13 -22.65
CA PHE A 595 -17.88 1.23 -22.54
C PHE A 595 -18.31 2.70 -22.56
N GLU A 596 -19.56 2.94 -22.94
CA GLU A 596 -20.23 4.23 -22.84
C GLU A 596 -21.45 4.10 -21.94
N THR A 597 -21.69 5.08 -21.08
CA THR A 597 -22.97 5.22 -20.39
C THR A 597 -24.05 5.67 -21.35
N ARG A 598 -25.31 5.32 -21.10
CA ARG A 598 -26.45 5.67 -21.97
C ARG A 598 -27.70 6.01 -21.18
N GLY A 599 -28.15 7.23 -21.32
CA GLY A 599 -29.37 7.73 -20.70
C GLY A 599 -29.25 7.91 -19.19
N VAL A 600 -28.03 7.97 -18.64
CA VAL A 600 -27.79 8.12 -17.19
C VAL A 600 -26.84 9.27 -16.86
N GLY A 601 -25.88 9.60 -17.71
CA GLY A 601 -24.90 10.64 -17.44
C GLY A 601 -25.53 12.04 -17.38
N ARG A 602 -25.22 12.83 -16.37
CA ARG A 602 -25.67 14.23 -16.23
C ARG A 602 -24.49 15.10 -15.79
N PRO A 603 -24.13 16.17 -16.48
CA PRO A 603 -24.87 16.74 -17.66
C PRO A 603 -24.64 15.96 -18.96
N GLU A 604 -23.68 15.04 -19.03
CA GLU A 604 -23.30 14.32 -20.24
C GLU A 604 -22.90 12.86 -19.96
N GLU A 605 -22.98 12.02 -20.99
CA GLU A 605 -22.56 10.63 -20.92
C GLU A 605 -21.04 10.50 -20.76
N VAL A 606 -20.58 9.35 -20.26
CA VAL A 606 -19.19 9.09 -19.93
C VAL A 606 -18.66 7.90 -20.71
N THR A 607 -17.44 8.04 -21.25
CA THR A 607 -16.67 6.90 -21.76
C THR A 607 -15.89 6.28 -20.62
N LEU A 608 -16.10 4.99 -20.37
CA LEU A 608 -15.43 4.19 -19.35
C LEU A 608 -14.34 3.35 -20.01
N THR A 609 -13.09 3.47 -19.53
CA THR A 609 -11.93 2.72 -20.01
C THR A 609 -11.20 2.05 -18.85
N PRO A 610 -10.35 1.03 -19.08
CA PRO A 610 -9.56 0.44 -18.02
C PRO A 610 -8.73 1.49 -17.27
N PHE A 611 -8.79 1.46 -15.95
CA PHE A 611 -8.10 2.43 -15.11
C PHE A 611 -6.56 2.38 -15.29
N PHE A 612 -6.00 1.20 -15.55
CA PHE A 612 -4.57 1.06 -15.84
C PHE A 612 -4.13 1.71 -17.17
N MET A 613 -5.08 2.04 -18.08
CA MET A 613 -4.81 2.75 -19.33
C MET A 613 -5.06 4.27 -19.21
N MET A 614 -5.47 4.76 -18.04
CA MET A 614 -5.81 6.17 -17.82
C MET A 614 -4.54 6.94 -17.40
N HIS A 615 -3.84 7.53 -18.37
CA HIS A 615 -2.63 8.32 -18.16
C HIS A 615 -2.84 9.73 -18.72
N ASP A 616 -2.22 10.75 -18.12
CA ASP A 616 -2.25 12.18 -18.52
C ASP A 616 -3.67 12.75 -18.75
N ARG A 617 -4.64 12.21 -18.05
CA ARG A 617 -6.05 12.58 -18.14
C ARG A 617 -6.68 12.69 -16.77
N ARG A 618 -7.64 13.61 -16.64
CA ARG A 618 -8.54 13.64 -15.50
C ARG A 618 -9.55 12.51 -15.60
N TYR A 619 -9.89 11.92 -14.47
CA TYR A 619 -10.80 10.78 -14.44
C TYR A 619 -11.69 10.76 -13.19
N ALA A 620 -12.69 9.88 -13.23
CA ALA A 620 -13.45 9.44 -12.07
C ALA A 620 -13.55 7.92 -12.07
N VAL A 621 -13.35 7.32 -10.91
CA VAL A 621 -13.47 5.86 -10.70
C VAL A 621 -14.69 5.49 -9.85
N TYR A 622 -15.10 6.37 -8.97
CA TYR A 622 -16.32 6.24 -8.17
C TYR A 622 -17.38 7.21 -8.65
N TRP A 623 -18.61 6.72 -8.74
CA TRP A 623 -19.74 7.43 -9.29
C TRP A 623 -20.87 7.49 -8.28
N ASP A 624 -21.47 8.65 -8.11
CA ASP A 624 -22.72 8.80 -7.38
C ASP A 624 -23.89 8.37 -8.30
N CYS A 625 -24.48 7.22 -7.96
CA CYS A 625 -25.62 6.61 -8.66
C CYS A 625 -26.90 7.08 -7.97
N VAL A 626 -27.62 8.02 -8.59
CA VAL A 626 -28.75 8.71 -7.98
C VAL A 626 -30.07 8.41 -8.71
N THR A 627 -31.18 8.77 -8.09
CA THR A 627 -32.52 8.85 -8.70
C THR A 627 -32.74 10.22 -9.36
N ASP A 628 -33.74 10.32 -10.22
CA ASP A 628 -34.16 11.62 -10.79
C ASP A 628 -34.48 12.65 -9.70
N ARG A 629 -35.12 12.24 -8.61
CA ARG A 629 -35.43 13.12 -7.47
C ARG A 629 -34.16 13.64 -6.80
N GLU A 630 -33.23 12.75 -6.48
CA GLU A 630 -31.96 13.13 -5.85
C GLU A 630 -31.14 14.05 -6.77
N TYR A 631 -31.16 13.79 -8.08
CA TYR A 631 -30.51 14.68 -9.06
C TYR A 631 -31.11 16.09 -9.02
N GLN A 632 -32.45 16.25 -8.95
CA GLN A 632 -33.10 17.55 -8.83
C GLN A 632 -32.77 18.25 -7.49
N GLU A 633 -32.66 17.48 -6.41
CA GLU A 633 -32.22 17.99 -5.11
C GLU A 633 -30.77 18.52 -5.22
N HIS A 634 -29.82 17.76 -5.78
CA HIS A 634 -28.45 18.19 -6.04
C HIS A 634 -28.35 19.44 -6.94
N GLU A 635 -29.14 19.51 -8.02
CA GLU A 635 -29.18 20.73 -8.85
C GLU A 635 -29.67 21.97 -8.05
N THR A 636 -30.66 21.75 -7.20
CA THR A 636 -31.24 22.84 -6.38
C THR A 636 -30.22 23.32 -5.34
N GLU A 637 -29.54 22.36 -4.68
CA GLU A 637 -28.47 22.66 -3.72
C GLU A 637 -27.30 23.39 -4.39
N ALA A 638 -26.81 22.88 -5.55
CA ALA A 638 -25.74 23.53 -6.29
C ALA A 638 -26.08 24.95 -6.73
N LYS A 639 -27.31 25.17 -7.18
CA LYS A 639 -27.81 26.55 -7.52
C LYS A 639 -27.86 27.43 -6.29
N SER A 640 -28.33 26.92 -5.15
CA SER A 640 -28.37 27.63 -3.88
C SER A 640 -26.96 27.99 -3.39
N GLU A 641 -26.01 27.03 -3.47
CA GLU A 641 -24.64 27.27 -3.07
C GLU A 641 -23.94 28.31 -3.95
N LEU A 642 -24.13 28.22 -5.27
CA LEU A 642 -23.60 29.21 -6.21
C LEU A 642 -24.20 30.62 -5.91
N SER A 643 -25.48 30.71 -5.59
CA SER A 643 -26.14 31.97 -5.19
C SER A 643 -25.55 32.50 -3.89
N ARG A 644 -25.33 31.62 -2.91
CA ARG A 644 -24.71 31.98 -1.62
C ARG A 644 -23.27 32.47 -1.82
N GLU A 645 -22.45 31.78 -2.63
CA GLU A 645 -21.07 32.20 -2.91
C GLU A 645 -21.05 33.56 -3.65
N ARG A 646 -21.91 33.76 -4.65
CA ARG A 646 -22.06 35.08 -5.31
C ARG A 646 -22.47 36.20 -4.32
N SER A 647 -23.40 35.91 -3.43
CA SER A 647 -23.80 36.85 -2.37
C SER A 647 -22.64 37.13 -1.42
N LEU A 648 -21.89 36.07 -1.02
CA LEU A 648 -20.73 36.23 -0.16
C LEU A 648 -19.64 37.06 -0.85
N GLN A 649 -19.35 36.77 -2.13
CA GLN A 649 -18.37 37.50 -2.93
C GLN A 649 -18.74 39.00 -3.08
N SER A 650 -20.03 39.32 -3.33
CA SER A 650 -20.48 40.71 -3.47
C SER A 650 -20.35 41.50 -2.17
N ARG A 651 -20.41 40.86 -1.01
CA ARG A 651 -20.25 41.46 0.32
C ARG A 651 -18.81 41.38 0.84
N THR A 652 -17.90 40.69 0.14
CA THR A 652 -16.50 40.53 0.56
C THR A 652 -15.77 41.85 0.48
N VAL A 653 -15.18 42.26 1.59
CA VAL A 653 -14.31 43.43 1.69
C VAL A 653 -12.87 43.07 1.39
N ASP A 654 -12.45 41.91 1.91
CA ASP A 654 -11.11 41.33 1.69
C ASP A 654 -11.14 39.82 1.80
N SER A 655 -10.26 39.15 1.09
CA SER A 655 -10.14 37.70 1.10
C SER A 655 -8.69 37.23 1.03
N LEU A 656 -8.34 36.25 1.84
CA LEU A 656 -7.02 35.68 1.99
C LEU A 656 -7.04 34.20 1.61
N LEU A 657 -6.17 33.81 0.68
CA LEU A 657 -5.84 32.43 0.39
C LEU A 657 -4.67 31.99 1.28
N ILE A 658 -4.97 31.24 2.31
CA ILE A 658 -3.99 30.81 3.33
C ILE A 658 -3.10 29.71 2.72
N GLY A 659 -1.77 29.82 2.98
CA GLY A 659 -0.76 28.95 2.39
C GLY A 659 -0.33 29.30 0.96
N ASP A 660 -1.01 30.29 0.32
CA ASP A 660 -0.53 30.88 -0.93
C ASP A 660 0.46 32.01 -0.64
N ALA A 661 1.70 31.83 -1.09
CA ALA A 661 2.80 32.74 -0.75
C ALA A 661 2.60 34.20 -1.24
N ALA A 662 1.85 34.40 -2.34
CA ALA A 662 1.56 35.74 -2.85
C ALA A 662 0.45 36.40 -2.01
N SER A 663 -0.61 35.67 -1.73
CA SER A 663 -1.71 36.13 -0.89
C SER A 663 -1.25 36.43 0.54
N GLU A 664 -0.47 35.55 1.15
CA GLU A 664 0.06 35.73 2.51
C GLU A 664 1.00 36.94 2.62
N ARG A 665 1.88 37.18 1.61
CA ARG A 665 2.73 38.39 1.56
C ARG A 665 1.90 39.68 1.46
N ALA A 666 0.85 39.65 0.63
CA ALA A 666 -0.04 40.80 0.49
C ALA A 666 -0.76 41.15 1.80
N HIS A 667 -1.05 40.14 2.63
CA HIS A 667 -1.70 40.29 3.93
C HIS A 667 -0.73 40.27 5.12
N ARG A 668 0.54 40.55 4.89
CA ARG A 668 1.58 40.67 5.93
C ARG A 668 1.57 39.52 6.94
N PHE A 669 1.68 38.30 6.42
CA PHE A 669 1.77 37.11 7.28
C PHE A 669 2.84 37.25 8.35
N GLU A 670 2.48 36.95 9.59
CA GLU A 670 3.38 36.72 10.72
C GLU A 670 2.99 35.41 11.43
N GLY A 671 3.99 34.67 11.95
CA GLY A 671 3.70 33.44 12.69
C GLY A 671 4.94 32.75 13.24
N GLU A 672 4.70 31.94 14.27
CA GLU A 672 5.68 31.11 14.94
C GLU A 672 5.19 29.66 15.00
N MET A 673 6.11 28.68 14.87
CA MET A 673 5.81 27.26 14.94
C MET A 673 4.63 26.85 14.01
N THR A 674 4.65 27.37 12.77
CA THR A 674 3.60 27.12 11.77
C THR A 674 4.07 26.15 10.71
N THR A 675 3.12 25.41 10.16
CA THR A 675 3.30 24.55 8.97
C THR A 675 2.23 24.88 7.93
N ILE A 676 2.59 24.73 6.66
CA ILE A 676 1.68 24.80 5.52
C ILE A 676 1.58 23.44 4.86
N GLY A 677 0.48 23.18 4.16
CA GLY A 677 0.30 21.97 3.36
C GLY A 677 -0.81 22.12 2.34
N HIS A 678 -1.04 21.06 1.62
CA HIS A 678 -2.11 20.96 0.62
C HIS A 678 -3.06 19.83 1.00
N TYR A 679 -4.33 20.02 0.73
CA TYR A 679 -5.34 19.00 0.91
C TYR A 679 -6.52 19.25 -0.05
N ARG A 680 -6.89 18.27 -0.87
CA ARG A 680 -8.00 18.35 -1.84
C ARG A 680 -7.95 19.61 -2.70
N GLY A 681 -6.78 19.93 -3.24
CA GLY A 681 -6.56 21.08 -4.13
C GLY A 681 -6.57 22.45 -3.44
N ARG A 682 -6.62 22.52 -2.09
CA ARG A 682 -6.53 23.74 -1.30
C ARG A 682 -5.29 23.76 -0.43
N THR A 683 -4.69 24.93 -0.29
CA THR A 683 -3.63 25.18 0.69
C THR A 683 -4.19 25.46 2.07
N TRP A 684 -3.42 25.13 3.11
CA TRP A 684 -3.78 25.42 4.50
C TRP A 684 -2.57 25.78 5.33
N ARG A 685 -2.83 26.43 6.48
CA ARG A 685 -1.84 26.69 7.53
C ARG A 685 -2.36 26.25 8.89
N GLN A 686 -1.44 25.80 9.74
CA GLN A 686 -1.69 25.50 11.14
C GLN A 686 -0.53 25.96 12.02
N ALA A 687 -0.78 26.13 13.33
CA ALA A 687 0.25 26.35 14.34
C ALA A 687 0.13 25.32 15.46
N THR A 688 1.27 24.94 16.04
CA THR A 688 1.36 23.92 17.11
C THR A 688 2.02 24.48 18.38
N GLY A 689 1.82 23.82 19.51
CA GLY A 689 2.48 24.17 20.77
C GLY A 689 2.07 25.56 21.31
N THR A 690 3.05 26.46 21.42
CA THR A 690 2.86 27.87 21.77
C THR A 690 2.86 28.79 20.57
N GLY A 691 2.86 28.20 19.36
CA GLY A 691 2.90 28.95 18.11
C GLY A 691 1.60 29.69 17.81
N TRP A 692 1.60 30.46 16.75
CA TRP A 692 0.46 31.24 16.27
C TRP A 692 0.74 31.72 14.86
N PHE A 693 -0.32 32.18 14.17
CA PHE A 693 -0.18 32.90 12.91
C PHE A 693 -1.22 34.00 12.79
N SER A 694 -0.88 35.08 12.09
CA SER A 694 -1.75 36.23 11.87
C SER A 694 -1.57 36.84 10.49
N TYR A 695 -2.58 37.60 10.10
CA TYR A 695 -2.67 38.34 8.84
C TYR A 695 -3.31 39.69 9.05
N GLU A 696 -2.89 40.71 8.28
CA GLU A 696 -3.59 41.97 8.16
C GLU A 696 -4.61 41.89 7.02
N MET A 697 -5.87 42.10 7.32
CA MET A 697 -6.97 42.11 6.35
C MET A 697 -7.54 43.52 6.21
N SER A 698 -7.83 43.94 4.98
CA SER A 698 -8.45 45.24 4.69
C SER A 698 -9.85 45.31 5.30
N SER A 699 -10.18 46.42 5.92
CA SER A 699 -11.44 46.68 6.60
C SER A 699 -12.14 47.92 6.03
N ARG A 700 -13.43 48.03 6.25
CA ARG A 700 -14.19 49.26 5.98
C ARG A 700 -14.51 49.97 7.31
N PRO A 701 -13.99 51.18 7.54
CA PRO A 701 -14.23 51.90 8.78
C PRO A 701 -15.72 52.05 9.10
N GLY A 702 -16.12 51.61 10.30
CA GLY A 702 -17.50 51.70 10.78
C GLY A 702 -18.48 50.69 10.18
N ALA A 703 -18.06 49.83 9.29
CA ALA A 703 -18.93 48.76 8.74
C ALA A 703 -19.14 47.66 9.79
N ARG A 704 -20.34 47.06 9.78
CA ARG A 704 -20.57 45.79 10.49
C ARG A 704 -19.96 44.66 9.67
N LEU A 705 -18.93 44.03 10.20
CA LEU A 705 -18.20 42.97 9.51
C LEU A 705 -18.37 41.61 10.19
N GLN A 706 -18.26 40.59 9.39
CA GLN A 706 -18.13 39.19 9.81
C GLN A 706 -16.82 38.65 9.26
N LEU A 707 -16.14 37.84 10.07
CA LEU A 707 -14.99 37.01 9.63
C LEU A 707 -15.55 35.64 9.25
N VAL A 708 -15.32 35.20 8.01
CA VAL A 708 -15.67 33.89 7.50
C VAL A 708 -14.38 33.12 7.32
N VAL A 709 -14.27 31.96 7.95
CA VAL A 709 -13.05 31.10 7.90
C VAL A 709 -13.40 29.71 7.43
N THR A 710 -12.66 29.23 6.45
CA THR A 710 -12.86 27.89 5.85
C THR A 710 -12.02 26.85 6.56
N TYR A 711 -12.64 25.74 6.97
CA TYR A 711 -12.04 24.58 7.62
C TYR A 711 -12.37 23.28 6.89
N TRP A 712 -11.59 22.22 7.20
CA TRP A 712 -11.92 20.85 6.80
C TRP A 712 -12.78 20.17 7.87
N GLY A 713 -13.90 19.58 7.46
CA GLY A 713 -14.90 19.06 8.37
C GLY A 713 -14.62 17.69 8.99
N SER A 714 -13.65 16.92 8.49
CA SER A 714 -13.28 15.60 9.04
C SER A 714 -12.08 15.63 9.99
N GLU A 715 -11.65 16.79 10.48
CA GLU A 715 -10.55 16.88 11.44
C GLU A 715 -10.81 16.02 12.68
N SER A 716 -9.83 15.21 13.08
CA SER A 716 -9.93 14.26 14.19
C SER A 716 -8.91 14.49 15.30
N GLU A 717 -7.87 15.30 15.05
CA GLU A 717 -6.89 15.69 16.06
C GLU A 717 -7.50 16.73 17.02
N LYS A 718 -6.88 16.88 18.20
CA LYS A 718 -7.31 17.92 19.15
C LYS A 718 -7.00 19.31 18.60
N ARG A 719 -7.98 19.94 17.97
CA ARG A 719 -7.89 21.28 17.37
C ARG A 719 -8.85 22.23 18.10
N GLU A 720 -8.28 22.96 19.02
CA GLU A 720 -9.00 23.96 19.83
C GLU A 720 -8.12 25.21 19.91
N PHE A 721 -8.63 26.35 19.44
CA PHE A 721 -7.84 27.56 19.29
C PHE A 721 -8.71 28.82 19.32
N ASP A 722 -8.10 29.93 19.71
CA ASP A 722 -8.72 31.22 19.70
C ASP A 722 -8.52 31.96 18.37
N ILE A 723 -9.57 32.66 17.95
CA ILE A 723 -9.55 33.62 16.86
C ILE A 723 -9.55 35.00 17.50
N ILE A 724 -8.44 35.72 17.29
CA ILE A 724 -8.18 37.00 17.92
C ILE A 724 -8.13 38.08 16.82
N VAL A 725 -8.95 39.12 16.95
CA VAL A 725 -8.96 40.25 16.02
C VAL A 725 -8.52 41.49 16.77
N ASP A 726 -7.42 42.15 16.34
CA ASP A 726 -6.83 43.33 17.00
C ASP A 726 -6.64 43.14 18.51
N GLY A 727 -6.21 41.94 18.93
CA GLY A 727 -5.98 41.65 20.36
C GLY A 727 -7.23 41.21 21.14
N LEU A 728 -8.43 41.25 20.55
CA LEU A 728 -9.67 40.78 21.18
C LEU A 728 -9.99 39.35 20.69
N THR A 729 -10.17 38.41 21.60
CA THR A 729 -10.68 37.07 21.26
C THR A 729 -12.13 37.18 20.83
N VAL A 730 -12.43 37.00 19.55
CA VAL A 730 -13.77 37.06 18.98
C VAL A 730 -14.47 35.70 18.99
N ALA A 731 -13.70 34.61 19.01
CA ALA A 731 -14.24 33.26 19.11
C ALA A 731 -13.16 32.24 19.55
N THR A 732 -13.61 31.14 20.13
CA THR A 732 -12.85 29.92 20.29
C THR A 732 -13.45 28.87 19.34
N GLN A 733 -12.62 28.29 18.47
CA GLN A 733 -13.01 27.25 17.50
C GLN A 733 -12.53 25.90 17.95
N SER A 734 -13.43 24.90 17.87
CA SER A 734 -13.07 23.48 18.00
C SER A 734 -13.41 22.74 16.71
N LEU A 735 -12.44 22.01 16.18
CA LEU A 735 -12.60 21.16 14.99
C LEU A 735 -12.59 19.69 15.43
N SER A 736 -13.75 19.04 15.34
CA SER A 736 -13.96 17.66 15.75
C SER A 736 -15.05 17.01 14.90
N ARG A 737 -14.73 16.66 13.65
CA ARG A 737 -15.67 16.09 12.66
C ARG A 737 -16.96 16.92 12.51
N ASN A 738 -16.84 18.24 12.41
CA ASN A 738 -17.96 19.17 12.33
C ASN A 738 -18.82 19.00 11.06
N SER A 739 -18.19 18.59 9.93
CA SER A 739 -18.83 18.37 8.63
C SER A 739 -18.05 17.32 7.84
N PRO A 740 -18.20 16.02 8.20
CA PRO A 740 -17.36 14.96 7.64
C PRO A 740 -17.40 14.89 6.10
N GLY A 741 -16.20 14.86 5.48
CA GLY A 741 -16.05 14.73 4.03
C GLY A 741 -16.07 16.05 3.26
N GLU A 742 -16.35 17.19 3.89
CA GLU A 742 -16.55 18.48 3.24
C GLU A 742 -15.72 19.60 3.87
N PHE A 743 -15.44 20.64 3.07
CA PHE A 743 -15.02 21.93 3.60
C PHE A 743 -16.26 22.69 4.10
N PHE A 744 -16.11 23.43 5.19
CA PHE A 744 -17.20 24.26 5.71
C PHE A 744 -16.68 25.62 6.14
N ASP A 745 -17.55 26.64 6.04
CA ASP A 745 -17.28 28.00 6.47
C ASP A 745 -17.89 28.26 7.85
N ALA A 746 -17.07 28.69 8.80
CA ALA A 746 -17.51 29.20 10.07
C ALA A 746 -17.53 30.73 10.03
N THR A 747 -18.61 31.35 10.53
CA THR A 747 -18.80 32.79 10.49
C THR A 747 -18.77 33.38 11.92
N TYR A 748 -17.92 34.38 12.11
CA TYR A 748 -17.73 35.07 13.38
C TYR A 748 -18.12 36.54 13.25
N LEU A 749 -19.05 36.97 14.06
CA LEU A 749 -19.48 38.40 14.13
C LEU A 749 -18.39 39.23 14.79
N LEU A 750 -17.93 40.28 14.13
CA LEU A 750 -17.00 41.21 14.72
C LEU A 750 -17.73 42.32 15.50
N PRO A 751 -17.34 42.63 16.75
CA PRO A 751 -17.86 43.76 17.50
C PRO A 751 -17.70 45.06 16.71
N PRO A 752 -18.71 45.92 16.63
CA PRO A 752 -18.65 47.16 15.85
C PRO A 752 -17.49 48.10 16.22
N ASP A 753 -17.03 48.05 17.46
CA ASP A 753 -15.93 48.89 17.93
C ASP A 753 -14.58 48.49 17.31
N LEU A 754 -14.42 47.23 16.85
CA LEU A 754 -13.20 46.78 16.18
C LEU A 754 -12.99 47.45 14.82
N THR A 755 -14.06 47.81 14.13
CA THR A 755 -13.99 48.44 12.78
C THR A 755 -14.01 49.96 12.81
N LYS A 756 -14.25 50.58 13.99
CA LYS A 756 -14.40 52.03 14.14
C LYS A 756 -13.08 52.74 13.81
N GLY A 757 -13.08 53.50 12.69
CA GLY A 757 -11.91 54.26 12.25
C GLY A 757 -10.74 53.45 11.71
N LYS A 758 -10.90 52.12 11.53
CA LYS A 758 -9.81 51.25 11.08
C LYS A 758 -9.99 50.80 9.63
N GLY A 759 -8.94 51.00 8.84
CA GLY A 759 -8.84 50.51 7.45
C GLY A 759 -8.27 49.10 7.31
N THR A 760 -7.66 48.53 8.38
CA THR A 760 -7.14 47.19 8.45
C THR A 760 -7.43 46.58 9.81
N LEU A 761 -7.51 45.25 9.86
CA LEU A 761 -7.66 44.43 11.07
C LEU A 761 -6.62 43.31 11.06
N SER A 762 -5.96 43.10 12.20
CA SER A 762 -5.11 41.94 12.40
C SER A 762 -5.94 40.73 12.86
N VAL A 763 -5.90 39.64 12.12
CA VAL A 763 -6.59 38.39 12.45
C VAL A 763 -5.55 37.32 12.81
N ARG A 764 -5.60 36.81 14.05
CA ARG A 764 -4.66 35.86 14.61
C ARG A 764 -5.36 34.56 15.05
N PHE A 765 -4.69 33.45 14.79
CA PHE A 765 -5.10 32.10 15.21
C PHE A 765 -4.07 31.56 16.21
N SER A 766 -4.52 31.20 17.42
CA SER A 766 -3.63 30.81 18.54
C SER A 766 -4.17 29.52 19.20
N PRO A 767 -3.39 28.41 19.22
CA PRO A 767 -3.85 27.16 19.81
C PRO A 767 -3.95 27.24 21.34
N HIS A 768 -4.89 26.48 21.90
CA HIS A 768 -4.91 26.19 23.32
C HIS A 768 -3.78 25.19 23.69
N ARG A 769 -3.43 25.13 24.98
CA ARG A 769 -2.36 24.27 25.46
C ARG A 769 -2.57 22.80 25.07
N GLY A 770 -1.63 22.24 24.32
CA GLY A 770 -1.68 20.85 23.85
C GLY A 770 -2.68 20.59 22.72
N ALA A 771 -3.11 21.68 22.02
CA ALA A 771 -3.95 21.61 20.83
C ALA A 771 -3.22 22.20 19.61
N ILE A 772 -3.89 22.20 18.44
CA ILE A 772 -3.42 22.75 17.18
C ILE A 772 -4.38 23.84 16.73
N ALA A 773 -3.87 25.00 16.27
CA ALA A 773 -4.67 26.02 15.61
C ALA A 773 -4.72 25.77 14.10
N GLY A 774 -5.91 25.56 13.55
CA GLY A 774 -6.14 25.21 12.13
C GLY A 774 -6.33 23.69 11.96
N ARG A 775 -6.33 23.12 10.77
CA ARG A 775 -5.96 23.67 9.43
C ARG A 775 -6.96 24.74 8.98
N VAL A 776 -6.45 25.93 8.68
CA VAL A 776 -7.24 27.02 8.12
C VAL A 776 -6.94 27.11 6.63
N PHE A 777 -7.98 27.07 5.79
CA PHE A 777 -7.86 27.01 4.32
C PHE A 777 -8.13 28.35 3.63
N GLY A 778 -8.82 29.26 4.29
CA GLY A 778 -9.13 30.57 3.76
C GLY A 778 -9.78 31.46 4.82
N SER A 779 -9.71 32.76 4.62
CA SER A 779 -10.33 33.75 5.48
C SER A 779 -10.88 34.90 4.65
N ARG A 780 -12.08 35.40 4.99
CA ARG A 780 -12.72 36.55 4.33
C ARG A 780 -13.31 37.49 5.36
N LEU A 781 -13.17 38.77 5.11
CA LEU A 781 -13.99 39.82 5.80
C LEU A 781 -15.16 40.20 4.91
N VAL A 782 -16.36 40.06 5.41
CA VAL A 782 -17.60 40.34 4.67
C VAL A 782 -18.47 41.34 5.42
N THR A 783 -19.18 42.20 4.68
CA THR A 783 -20.19 43.05 5.30
C THR A 783 -21.39 42.22 5.74
N HIS A 784 -21.99 42.60 6.88
CA HIS A 784 -23.14 41.89 7.45
C HIS A 784 -24.38 42.05 6.59
#